data_3074d79d4d6259f09b35a3c47b6346c1
#
_entry.id   3074d79d4d6259f09b35a3c47b6346c1
#
_cell.length_a   1.000
_cell.length_b   1.000
_cell.length_c   1.000
_cell.angle_alpha   90.00
_cell.angle_beta   90.00
_cell.angle_gamma   90.00
#
_symmetry.space_group_name_H-M   'P 1'
#
loop_
_entity.id
_entity.type
_entity.pdbx_description
1 polymer ?
#
loop_
_entity_poly.entity_id
_entity_poly.type
_entity_poly.pdbx_seq_one_letter_code
_entity_poly.pdbx_strand_id
1 'polypeptide(L)'
;MELNLSHVDYLQVGVTSQKTMKLLPNVGRKATQKVAVADHDGVVTCFGMKKGEAVPVFKSLPGQKISRLELGGALGTPQEKIFVSSGSEVRGYTKKGKQFLTFEANLTESINAMHVSGADLFVCASYIYNHYCDCKDQDYYLSGDKISDILCLPVETVGRTVPILACQDRVLRVLQGSDLQYDVEVPGPPTVLELLNRDGGKGGEEVLYGTADGKLGLVQITKSGPITGWELDNEKKKGGVLCIDTFDIVGDGVKDILVGRDDGTVEVYGLDSSNEPTLRFENVLSESITSIQGGCVGKEMYDEVLATTYTGWVSGLTTEPQQMVAGPGDEIKMSRETQGKVAALRAELEQLQVKVLQGREKYQQSSQSSTAVSSVPVFSINDKFTLCQDDASYSLTLEVQTAIDNLLLQSDVPIDLLDVEKNSAVVSFSECDSESNGNFLLATYRCQANTTRLELKVRSIEGQYGTLQAYVTPRLQPKTCQVRQYQIKPLSLHQRTHAIDQERPMNTLRLTGQFSFAEIHCWVVFCLPEVPEKTPAGDGITFYFQNTFLGTQLEATYCKGEANFKSDNISTISILKDVLSKEATKRKINLNTFYEVNEDSVSHTLRMIHPKLEYQLILAKKVQLIDALKVHEGNADFLIPEYRSILDESAQLLEEYKKQPAHLERLYGMITDLFIDKFKFKGQNVKTKVSQLLAILNNYELDSLMEFFSEA
;
A
#
# COMPACT_ATOMS: atom_id res chain seq x y z
N MET A 1 13.28 23.29 -13.99
CA MET A 1 14.52 23.56 -13.23
C MET A 1 14.68 22.36 -12.30
N GLU A 2 15.78 21.63 -12.39
CA GLU A 2 16.06 20.54 -11.47
C GLU A 2 16.31 21.07 -10.07
N LEU A 3 15.65 20.50 -9.08
CA LEU A 3 15.79 20.84 -7.68
C LEU A 3 16.87 19.93 -7.06
N ASN A 4 17.91 20.54 -6.46
CA ASN A 4 18.95 19.80 -5.75
C ASN A 4 18.77 19.97 -4.24
N LEU A 5 18.53 18.86 -3.55
CA LEU A 5 18.36 18.82 -2.11
C LEU A 5 19.42 17.92 -1.45
N SER A 6 19.95 18.35 -0.33
CA SER A 6 20.93 17.62 0.46
C SER A 6 20.29 16.97 1.68
N HIS A 7 20.63 15.72 1.96
CA HIS A 7 20.09 14.96 3.08
C HIS A 7 20.80 15.28 4.40
N VAL A 8 20.02 15.54 5.45
CA VAL A 8 20.49 15.80 6.82
C VAL A 8 19.61 15.06 7.83
N ASP A 9 20.18 14.29 8.73
CA ASP A 9 19.47 13.66 9.83
C ASP A 9 19.46 14.56 11.07
N TYR A 10 18.29 14.76 11.68
CA TYR A 10 18.13 15.59 12.86
C TYR A 10 17.99 14.82 14.15
N LEU A 11 17.06 13.88 14.21
CA LEU A 11 16.70 13.18 15.43
C LEU A 11 16.09 11.83 15.09
N GLN A 12 16.22 10.86 15.99
CA GLN A 12 15.46 9.62 15.96
C GLN A 12 14.53 9.55 17.16
N VAL A 13 13.26 9.26 16.93
CA VAL A 13 12.23 8.95 17.95
C VAL A 13 11.90 7.45 17.90
N GLY A 14 10.86 7.00 18.57
CA GLY A 14 10.34 5.64 18.41
C GLY A 14 9.67 5.41 17.06
N VAL A 15 9.15 4.20 16.86
CA VAL A 15 8.39 3.85 15.64
C VAL A 15 7.23 4.81 15.42
N THR A 16 7.05 5.28 14.20
CA THR A 16 6.04 6.27 13.83
C THR A 16 4.91 5.68 13.00
N SER A 17 3.75 6.30 13.06
CA SER A 17 2.60 6.05 12.18
C SER A 17 2.47 7.14 11.13
N GLN A 18 1.61 6.91 10.15
CA GLN A 18 1.26 7.89 9.12
C GLN A 18 0.75 9.20 9.74
N LYS A 19 1.22 10.34 9.25
CA LYS A 19 0.81 11.69 9.69
C LYS A 19 0.98 11.94 11.20
N THR A 20 2.13 11.62 11.75
CA THR A 20 2.48 11.86 13.16
C THR A 20 3.57 12.89 13.34
N MET A 21 3.89 13.67 12.33
CA MET A 21 4.85 14.77 12.41
C MET A 21 4.27 16.03 11.76
N LYS A 22 4.41 17.16 12.44
CA LYS A 22 4.01 18.49 11.94
C LYS A 22 5.05 19.55 12.33
N LEU A 23 5.22 20.55 11.46
CA LEU A 23 6.00 21.74 11.73
C LEU A 23 5.13 22.81 12.40
N LEU A 24 5.57 23.34 13.54
CA LEU A 24 4.88 24.44 14.17
C LEU A 24 5.02 25.71 13.32
N PRO A 25 3.96 26.55 13.23
CA PRO A 25 3.99 27.77 12.45
C PRO A 25 5.13 28.71 12.91
N ASN A 26 5.75 29.36 11.95
CA ASN A 26 6.80 30.33 12.21
C ASN A 26 6.21 31.73 12.49
N VAL A 27 6.69 32.38 13.54
CA VAL A 27 6.28 33.75 13.93
C VAL A 27 7.23 34.78 13.34
N GLY A 28 7.67 34.60 12.09
CA GLY A 28 8.54 35.55 11.39
C GLY A 28 9.39 34.89 10.31
N ARG A 29 9.66 35.58 9.23
CA ARG A 29 10.36 35.06 8.04
C ARG A 29 11.83 34.62 8.24
N LYS A 30 12.39 34.73 9.45
CA LYS A 30 13.83 34.49 9.71
C LYS A 30 14.14 33.48 10.82
N ALA A 31 13.15 32.84 11.43
CA ALA A 31 13.40 31.87 12.49
C ALA A 31 13.14 30.43 12.02
N THR A 32 13.96 29.49 12.47
CA THR A 32 13.72 28.06 12.23
C THR A 32 12.46 27.58 12.96
N GLN A 33 11.72 26.68 12.32
CA GLN A 33 10.51 26.10 12.87
C GLN A 33 10.82 24.99 13.86
N LYS A 34 9.93 24.79 14.83
CA LYS A 34 9.96 23.62 15.71
C LYS A 34 9.21 22.48 15.06
N VAL A 35 9.63 21.28 15.37
CA VAL A 35 9.06 20.04 14.88
C VAL A 35 8.37 19.31 16.03
N ALA A 36 7.11 18.91 15.84
CA ALA A 36 6.39 18.01 16.73
C ALA A 36 6.26 16.64 16.06
N VAL A 37 6.71 15.58 16.72
CA VAL A 37 6.64 14.20 16.24
C VAL A 37 6.15 13.30 17.35
N ALA A 38 5.31 12.32 17.01
CA ALA A 38 4.74 11.36 17.94
C ALA A 38 5.05 9.93 17.51
N ASP A 39 5.19 9.04 18.46
CA ASP A 39 5.61 7.66 18.24
C ASP A 39 4.67 6.60 18.86
N HIS A 40 4.99 5.33 18.63
CA HIS A 40 4.24 4.20 19.15
C HIS A 40 4.39 3.98 20.66
N ASP A 41 5.41 4.59 21.28
CA ASP A 41 5.57 4.57 22.74
C ASP A 41 4.67 5.60 23.43
N GLY A 42 3.85 6.31 22.66
CA GLY A 42 2.92 7.33 23.14
C GLY A 42 3.60 8.65 23.51
N VAL A 43 4.85 8.84 23.09
CA VAL A 43 5.64 10.03 23.38
C VAL A 43 5.44 11.07 22.27
N VAL A 44 5.13 12.29 22.66
CA VAL A 44 5.18 13.48 21.82
C VAL A 44 6.50 14.20 22.08
N THR A 45 7.34 14.30 21.07
CA THR A 45 8.62 15.02 21.13
C THR A 45 8.50 16.30 20.31
N CYS A 46 8.72 17.45 20.93
CA CYS A 46 8.85 18.72 20.22
C CYS A 46 10.31 19.17 20.34
N PHE A 47 10.96 19.46 19.21
CA PHE A 47 12.33 19.92 19.19
C PHE A 47 12.51 21.11 18.24
N GLY A 48 13.62 21.82 18.43
CA GLY A 48 14.07 22.89 17.54
C GLY A 48 15.57 22.84 17.38
N MET A 49 16.09 23.53 16.40
CA MET A 49 17.53 23.58 16.14
C MET A 49 18.19 24.69 16.95
N LYS A 50 19.31 24.37 17.61
CA LYS A 50 20.21 25.34 18.28
C LYS A 50 21.64 25.00 17.93
N LYS A 51 22.37 25.95 17.34
CA LYS A 51 23.79 25.77 16.96
C LYS A 51 24.05 24.52 16.10
N GLY A 52 23.10 24.17 15.24
CA GLY A 52 23.23 22.99 14.37
C GLY A 52 22.85 21.64 15.00
N GLU A 53 22.39 21.64 16.25
CA GLU A 53 21.95 20.43 16.94
C GLU A 53 20.46 20.47 17.27
N ALA A 54 19.79 19.31 17.17
CA ALA A 54 18.40 19.17 17.56
C ALA A 54 18.26 19.17 19.09
N VAL A 55 17.56 20.16 19.64
CA VAL A 55 17.35 20.30 21.09
C VAL A 55 15.88 20.10 21.40
N PRO A 56 15.52 19.12 22.23
CA PRO A 56 14.15 18.94 22.67
C PRO A 56 13.62 20.16 23.43
N VAL A 57 12.44 20.63 23.05
CA VAL A 57 11.68 21.65 23.79
C VAL A 57 10.90 20.98 24.91
N PHE A 58 10.26 19.87 24.60
CA PHE A 58 9.61 18.99 25.58
C PHE A 58 9.48 17.56 25.01
N LYS A 59 9.33 16.61 25.94
CA LYS A 59 8.88 15.24 25.66
C LYS A 59 7.73 14.94 26.62
N SER A 60 6.64 14.35 26.11
CA SER A 60 5.56 13.87 26.96
C SER A 60 5.93 12.57 27.68
N LEU A 61 5.13 12.15 28.65
CA LEU A 61 5.25 10.84 29.25
C LEU A 61 4.85 9.75 28.23
N PRO A 62 5.46 8.56 28.33
CA PRO A 62 5.06 7.40 27.54
C PRO A 62 3.60 7.00 27.83
N GLY A 63 2.96 6.39 26.81
CA GLY A 63 1.57 5.96 26.91
C GLY A 63 1.21 4.97 25.80
N GLN A 64 -0.04 4.94 25.42
CA GLN A 64 -0.50 4.15 24.31
C GLN A 64 0.00 4.71 22.97
N LYS A 65 0.13 3.84 21.97
CA LYS A 65 0.51 4.18 20.61
C LYS A 65 -0.26 5.37 20.07
N ILE A 66 0.44 6.38 19.59
CA ILE A 66 -0.15 7.53 18.90
C ILE A 66 -0.37 7.20 17.44
N SER A 67 -1.59 7.36 16.96
CA SER A 67 -1.99 7.06 15.57
C SER A 67 -1.99 8.27 14.65
N ARG A 68 -2.23 9.47 15.18
CA ARG A 68 -2.24 10.73 14.42
C ARG A 68 -1.75 11.90 15.28
N LEU A 69 -1.21 12.90 14.62
CA LEU A 69 -0.85 14.19 15.18
C LEU A 69 -1.34 15.29 14.25
N GLU A 70 -2.10 16.23 14.78
CA GLU A 70 -2.58 17.41 14.05
C GLU A 70 -2.30 18.68 14.84
N LEU A 71 -2.13 19.78 14.12
CA LEU A 71 -2.05 21.11 14.75
C LEU A 71 -3.41 21.76 14.78
N GLY A 72 -3.64 22.57 15.82
CA GLY A 72 -4.86 23.31 15.98
C GLY A 72 -4.66 24.60 16.78
N GLY A 73 -5.73 25.35 16.93
CA GLY A 73 -5.77 26.63 17.63
C GLY A 73 -7.07 27.36 17.32
N ALA A 74 -7.29 28.52 17.91
CA ALA A 74 -8.45 29.33 17.58
C ALA A 74 -8.37 29.80 16.11
N LEU A 75 -9.50 29.88 15.45
CA LEU A 75 -9.58 30.34 14.06
C LEU A 75 -8.97 31.75 13.93
N GLY A 76 -8.24 31.99 12.86
CA GLY A 76 -7.53 33.25 12.63
C GLY A 76 -6.25 33.45 13.46
N THR A 77 -5.84 32.47 14.27
CA THR A 77 -4.58 32.47 15.03
C THR A 77 -3.59 31.45 14.48
N PRO A 78 -2.26 31.59 14.76
CA PRO A 78 -1.31 30.55 14.43
C PRO A 78 -1.69 29.22 15.10
N GLN A 79 -1.70 28.12 14.30
CA GLN A 79 -2.06 26.79 14.76
C GLN A 79 -0.87 26.16 15.50
N GLU A 80 -0.69 26.52 16.76
CA GLU A 80 0.47 26.14 17.58
C GLU A 80 0.19 25.06 18.64
N LYS A 81 -1.08 24.63 18.77
CA LYS A 81 -1.47 23.57 19.69
C LYS A 81 -1.33 22.21 19.01
N ILE A 82 -0.81 21.24 19.73
CA ILE A 82 -0.51 19.89 19.24
C ILE A 82 -1.58 18.95 19.76
N PHE A 83 -2.33 18.32 18.86
CA PHE A 83 -3.33 17.31 19.16
C PHE A 83 -2.84 15.94 18.70
N VAL A 84 -2.97 14.94 19.54
CA VAL A 84 -2.60 13.55 19.23
C VAL A 84 -3.74 12.60 19.60
N SER A 85 -3.93 11.57 18.79
CA SER A 85 -4.88 10.50 19.04
C SER A 85 -4.16 9.22 19.47
N SER A 86 -4.70 8.55 20.48
CA SER A 86 -4.13 7.34 21.08
C SER A 86 -5.30 6.45 21.54
N GLY A 87 -5.53 5.33 20.84
CA GLY A 87 -6.77 4.57 21.01
C GLY A 87 -7.99 5.43 20.68
N SER A 88 -8.96 5.53 21.58
CA SER A 88 -10.14 6.41 21.49
C SER A 88 -9.94 7.78 22.14
N GLU A 89 -8.77 8.05 22.72
CA GLU A 89 -8.45 9.28 23.43
C GLU A 89 -7.76 10.30 22.53
N VAL A 90 -8.11 11.57 22.67
CA VAL A 90 -7.42 12.72 22.07
C VAL A 90 -6.82 13.58 23.17
N ARG A 91 -5.53 13.86 23.08
CA ARG A 91 -4.79 14.73 24.00
C ARG A 91 -4.31 15.98 23.29
N GLY A 92 -4.34 17.09 23.99
CA GLY A 92 -3.86 18.37 23.49
C GLY A 92 -2.70 18.92 24.32
N TYR A 93 -1.65 19.40 23.66
CA TYR A 93 -0.47 19.99 24.25
C TYR A 93 -0.23 21.40 23.71
N THR A 94 0.22 22.31 24.57
CA THR A 94 0.76 23.59 24.14
C THR A 94 2.15 23.41 23.51
N LYS A 95 2.62 24.39 22.75
CA LYS A 95 4.00 24.43 22.20
C LYS A 95 5.13 24.31 23.25
N LYS A 96 4.82 24.44 24.53
CA LYS A 96 5.74 24.28 25.66
C LYS A 96 5.59 22.94 26.39
N GLY A 97 4.68 22.08 25.94
CA GLY A 97 4.47 20.74 26.50
C GLY A 97 3.44 20.65 27.62
N LYS A 98 2.74 21.74 27.97
CA LYS A 98 1.66 21.65 28.95
C LYS A 98 0.44 21.00 28.30
N GLN A 99 -0.02 19.88 28.86
CA GLN A 99 -1.26 19.23 28.48
C GLN A 99 -2.43 20.11 28.92
N PHE A 100 -3.33 20.44 27.98
CA PHE A 100 -4.51 21.27 28.25
C PHE A 100 -5.82 20.55 27.95
N LEU A 101 -5.76 19.43 27.23
CA LEU A 101 -6.91 18.64 26.85
C LEU A 101 -6.64 17.15 27.04
N THR A 102 -7.62 16.47 27.62
CA THR A 102 -7.78 15.01 27.57
C THR A 102 -9.25 14.76 27.27
N PHE A 103 -9.52 14.14 26.15
CA PHE A 103 -10.87 13.90 25.66
C PHE A 103 -11.01 12.46 25.19
N GLU A 104 -11.97 11.73 25.74
CA GLU A 104 -12.32 10.37 25.33
C GLU A 104 -13.45 10.45 24.30
N ALA A 105 -13.19 10.01 23.08
CA ALA A 105 -14.22 9.91 22.07
C ALA A 105 -15.11 8.69 22.32
N ASN A 106 -16.40 8.79 22.02
CA ASN A 106 -17.37 7.69 22.15
C ASN A 106 -17.21 6.65 21.00
N LEU A 107 -15.99 6.22 20.76
CA LEU A 107 -15.67 5.23 19.73
C LEU A 107 -15.27 3.91 20.38
N THR A 108 -15.78 2.81 19.86
CA THR A 108 -15.41 1.45 20.30
C THR A 108 -14.08 0.99 19.71
N GLU A 109 -13.62 1.65 18.65
CA GLU A 109 -12.39 1.35 17.93
C GLU A 109 -11.40 2.51 18.06
N SER A 110 -10.12 2.21 17.78
CA SER A 110 -9.07 3.23 17.79
C SER A 110 -9.25 4.26 16.68
N ILE A 111 -8.96 5.51 16.98
CA ILE A 111 -8.92 6.61 16.02
C ILE A 111 -7.77 6.35 15.04
N ASN A 112 -8.05 6.33 13.75
CA ASN A 112 -7.08 6.14 12.68
C ASN A 112 -6.88 7.37 11.80
N ALA A 113 -7.78 8.35 11.88
CA ALA A 113 -7.67 9.63 11.19
C ALA A 113 -8.30 10.75 12.05
N MET A 114 -7.72 11.94 11.96
CA MET A 114 -8.14 13.08 12.77
C MET A 114 -7.90 14.40 12.02
N HIS A 115 -8.80 15.35 12.19
CA HIS A 115 -8.64 16.74 11.75
C HIS A 115 -9.12 17.68 12.85
N VAL A 116 -8.45 18.82 13.02
CA VAL A 116 -8.75 19.82 14.03
C VAL A 116 -8.91 21.18 13.36
N SER A 117 -9.99 21.89 13.68
CA SER A 117 -10.24 23.24 13.18
C SER A 117 -10.95 24.08 14.26
N GLY A 118 -10.26 25.04 14.85
CA GLY A 118 -10.83 25.85 15.94
C GLY A 118 -11.24 25.02 17.16
N ALA A 119 -12.53 25.05 17.48
CA ALA A 119 -13.14 24.24 18.54
C ALA A 119 -13.65 22.88 18.04
N ASP A 120 -13.59 22.64 16.74
CA ASP A 120 -14.09 21.44 16.10
C ASP A 120 -13.01 20.35 16.01
N LEU A 121 -13.37 19.15 16.42
CA LEU A 121 -12.58 17.94 16.37
C LEU A 121 -13.31 16.90 15.54
N PHE A 122 -12.64 16.42 14.49
CA PHE A 122 -13.15 15.40 13.59
C PHE A 122 -12.30 14.15 13.74
N VAL A 123 -12.90 13.04 14.08
CA VAL A 123 -12.21 11.77 14.30
C VAL A 123 -12.87 10.65 13.52
N CYS A 124 -12.05 9.75 13.01
CA CYS A 124 -12.50 8.55 12.31
C CYS A 124 -11.90 7.30 12.95
N ALA A 125 -12.73 6.32 13.20
CA ALA A 125 -12.34 4.92 13.35
C ALA A 125 -12.48 4.21 12.00
N SER A 126 -12.42 2.87 11.98
CA SER A 126 -12.44 2.13 10.72
C SER A 126 -13.66 2.42 9.84
N TYR A 127 -14.86 2.48 10.43
CA TYR A 127 -16.12 2.67 9.69
C TYR A 127 -16.95 3.86 10.18
N ILE A 128 -16.49 4.57 11.20
CA ILE A 128 -17.27 5.61 11.88
C ILE A 128 -16.52 6.93 11.79
N TYR A 129 -17.24 7.96 11.41
CA TYR A 129 -16.84 9.36 11.51
C TYR A 129 -17.65 10.02 12.63
N ASN A 130 -16.99 10.78 13.48
CA ASN A 130 -17.62 11.63 14.50
C ASN A 130 -17.05 13.05 14.48
N HIS A 131 -17.95 14.01 14.63
CA HIS A 131 -17.62 15.43 14.80
C HIS A 131 -17.99 15.88 16.21
N TYR A 132 -17.05 16.52 16.87
CA TYR A 132 -17.22 17.13 18.19
C TYR A 132 -16.93 18.63 18.11
N CYS A 133 -17.77 19.45 18.74
CA CYS A 133 -17.52 20.88 18.94
C CYS A 133 -17.45 21.16 20.44
N ASP A 134 -16.37 21.79 20.91
CA ASP A 134 -16.12 21.96 22.37
C ASP A 134 -16.28 20.65 23.17
N CYS A 135 -15.77 19.53 22.65
CA CYS A 135 -15.90 18.20 23.22
C CYS A 135 -17.33 17.66 23.35
N LYS A 136 -18.29 18.25 22.65
CA LYS A 136 -19.68 17.79 22.59
C LYS A 136 -19.96 17.19 21.23
N ASP A 137 -20.62 16.03 21.24
CA ASP A 137 -21.04 15.31 20.06
C ASP A 137 -21.98 16.17 19.19
N GLN A 138 -21.69 16.28 17.91
CA GLN A 138 -22.47 17.05 16.93
C GLN A 138 -23.04 16.14 15.85
N ASP A 139 -22.17 15.55 15.07
CA ASP A 139 -22.51 14.76 13.89
C ASP A 139 -21.78 13.43 13.90
N TYR A 140 -22.37 12.42 13.28
CA TYR A 140 -21.73 11.16 13.02
C TYR A 140 -22.13 10.60 11.65
N TYR A 141 -21.28 9.76 11.08
CA TYR A 141 -21.55 9.08 9.82
C TYR A 141 -20.98 7.66 9.84
N LEU A 142 -21.76 6.70 9.35
CA LEU A 142 -21.34 5.32 9.19
C LEU A 142 -20.95 5.09 7.73
N SER A 143 -19.67 4.87 7.50
CA SER A 143 -19.14 4.62 6.17
C SER A 143 -19.41 3.19 5.71
N GLY A 144 -19.68 3.02 4.42
CA GLY A 144 -19.84 1.70 3.81
C GLY A 144 -18.54 0.89 3.70
N ASP A 145 -17.38 1.56 3.80
CA ASP A 145 -16.05 0.91 3.82
C ASP A 145 -15.09 1.64 4.76
N LYS A 146 -13.93 1.04 5.00
CA LYS A 146 -12.91 1.56 5.92
C LYS A 146 -12.43 2.94 5.50
N ILE A 147 -12.37 3.85 6.47
CA ILE A 147 -11.89 5.21 6.31
C ILE A 147 -10.38 5.22 6.55
N SER A 148 -9.62 5.76 5.60
CA SER A 148 -8.14 5.85 5.66
C SER A 148 -7.67 7.21 6.12
N ASP A 149 -8.35 8.28 5.74
CA ASP A 149 -7.98 9.66 6.08
C ASP A 149 -9.21 10.57 6.07
N ILE A 150 -9.07 11.73 6.69
CA ILE A 150 -10.08 12.79 6.73
C ILE A 150 -9.42 14.14 6.45
N LEU A 151 -10.12 14.97 5.68
CA LEU A 151 -9.80 16.38 5.44
C LEU A 151 -11.08 17.19 5.55
N CYS A 152 -11.04 18.30 6.31
CA CYS A 152 -12.13 19.27 6.30
C CYS A 152 -11.72 20.49 5.46
N LEU A 153 -12.62 20.95 4.60
CA LEU A 153 -12.39 22.18 3.83
C LEU A 153 -12.39 23.38 4.78
N PRO A 154 -11.59 24.44 4.48
CA PRO A 154 -11.52 25.64 5.32
C PRO A 154 -12.89 26.31 5.44
N VAL A 155 -13.36 26.51 6.67
CA VAL A 155 -14.66 27.13 6.95
C VAL A 155 -14.69 28.58 6.47
N GLU A 156 -13.54 29.26 6.50
CA GLU A 156 -13.39 30.64 6.06
C GLU A 156 -13.73 30.85 4.58
N THR A 157 -13.41 29.86 3.74
CA THR A 157 -13.65 29.90 2.28
C THR A 157 -15.00 29.32 1.89
N VAL A 158 -15.41 28.24 2.52
CA VAL A 158 -16.63 27.49 2.17
C VAL A 158 -17.84 27.98 2.95
N GLY A 159 -17.64 28.63 4.12
CA GLY A 159 -18.69 29.15 4.98
C GLY A 159 -19.46 28.08 5.77
N ARG A 160 -19.01 26.82 5.72
CA ARG A 160 -19.58 25.67 6.43
C ARG A 160 -18.55 24.58 6.62
N THR A 161 -18.81 23.66 7.54
CA THR A 161 -18.00 22.45 7.70
C THR A 161 -18.29 21.44 6.60
N VAL A 162 -17.25 21.05 5.85
CA VAL A 162 -17.34 20.04 4.80
C VAL A 162 -16.23 19.01 5.01
N PRO A 163 -16.53 17.93 5.75
CA PRO A 163 -15.58 16.82 5.88
C PRO A 163 -15.54 15.98 4.60
N ILE A 164 -14.35 15.52 4.24
CA ILE A 164 -14.09 14.62 3.13
C ILE A 164 -13.41 13.38 3.70
N LEU A 165 -13.98 12.20 3.47
CA LEU A 165 -13.47 10.92 3.93
C LEU A 165 -12.83 10.16 2.76
N ALA A 166 -11.59 9.74 2.92
CA ALA A 166 -10.94 8.81 2.00
C ALA A 166 -11.29 7.38 2.40
N CYS A 167 -11.98 6.64 1.54
CA CYS A 167 -12.48 5.30 1.85
C CYS A 167 -11.86 4.24 0.94
N GLN A 168 -11.60 3.04 1.48
CA GLN A 168 -10.90 1.95 0.77
C GLN A 168 -11.63 1.42 -0.45
N ASP A 169 -12.92 1.67 -0.59
CA ASP A 169 -13.74 1.33 -1.76
C ASP A 169 -13.53 2.27 -2.96
N ARG A 170 -12.40 2.98 -3.00
CA ARG A 170 -11.98 3.87 -4.10
C ARG A 170 -12.89 5.07 -4.28
N VAL A 171 -13.34 5.61 -3.17
CA VAL A 171 -14.28 6.73 -3.13
C VAL A 171 -13.83 7.76 -2.11
N LEU A 172 -13.98 9.04 -2.44
CA LEU A 172 -13.95 10.14 -1.49
C LEU A 172 -15.40 10.53 -1.17
N ARG A 173 -15.78 10.45 0.10
CA ARG A 173 -17.13 10.81 0.55
C ARG A 173 -17.15 12.24 1.08
N VAL A 174 -17.94 13.08 0.44
CA VAL A 174 -18.11 14.47 0.83
C VAL A 174 -19.37 14.60 1.67
N LEU A 175 -19.19 15.03 2.93
CA LEU A 175 -20.27 15.10 3.91
C LEU A 175 -20.74 16.54 4.15
N GLN A 176 -21.97 16.65 4.63
CA GLN A 176 -22.52 17.83 5.26
C GLN A 176 -23.25 17.41 6.54
N GLY A 177 -22.68 17.73 7.70
CA GLY A 177 -23.17 17.17 8.95
C GLY A 177 -23.09 15.64 8.94
N SER A 178 -24.22 14.99 9.20
CA SER A 178 -24.34 13.52 9.18
C SER A 178 -24.71 12.95 7.81
N ASP A 179 -24.94 13.80 6.80
CA ASP A 179 -25.44 13.37 5.49
C ASP A 179 -24.35 13.34 4.44
N LEU A 180 -24.38 12.29 3.61
CA LEU A 180 -23.56 12.18 2.42
C LEU A 180 -24.10 13.12 1.34
N GLN A 181 -23.28 14.08 0.88
CA GLN A 181 -23.66 14.95 -0.23
C GLN A 181 -23.47 14.27 -1.59
N TYR A 182 -22.27 13.75 -1.82
CA TYR A 182 -21.92 13.00 -3.03
C TYR A 182 -20.62 12.23 -2.80
N ASP A 183 -20.44 11.25 -3.65
CA ASP A 183 -19.22 10.46 -3.75
C ASP A 183 -18.36 10.95 -4.91
N VAL A 184 -17.04 10.87 -4.73
CA VAL A 184 -16.04 11.10 -5.79
C VAL A 184 -15.32 9.81 -6.04
N GLU A 185 -15.49 9.24 -7.23
CA GLU A 185 -14.77 8.04 -7.63
C GLU A 185 -13.31 8.38 -7.93
N VAL A 186 -12.40 7.55 -7.41
CA VAL A 186 -10.95 7.67 -7.62
C VAL A 186 -10.38 6.35 -8.15
N PRO A 187 -9.24 6.37 -8.86
CA PRO A 187 -8.73 5.21 -9.59
C PRO A 187 -8.10 4.12 -8.71
N GLY A 188 -7.85 4.40 -7.43
CA GLY A 188 -7.28 3.47 -6.47
C GLY A 188 -7.75 3.72 -5.05
N PRO A 189 -7.46 2.82 -4.08
CA PRO A 189 -7.82 3.02 -2.68
C PRO A 189 -7.12 4.25 -2.10
N PRO A 190 -7.80 5.36 -1.79
CA PRO A 190 -7.15 6.56 -1.27
C PRO A 190 -6.64 6.32 0.15
N THR A 191 -5.43 6.78 0.42
CA THR A 191 -4.73 6.63 1.71
C THR A 191 -4.50 7.94 2.43
N VAL A 192 -4.44 9.04 1.70
CA VAL A 192 -4.13 10.37 2.21
C VAL A 192 -4.84 11.46 1.42
N LEU A 193 -5.26 12.49 2.13
CA LEU A 193 -5.85 13.71 1.57
C LEU A 193 -5.04 14.91 2.02
N GLU A 194 -4.87 15.90 1.13
CA GLU A 194 -4.25 17.18 1.44
C GLU A 194 -4.89 18.31 0.63
N LEU A 195 -4.92 19.51 1.18
CA LEU A 195 -5.48 20.68 0.51
C LEU A 195 -4.41 21.38 -0.34
N LEU A 196 -4.71 21.58 -1.62
CA LEU A 196 -3.86 22.40 -2.49
C LEU A 196 -4.35 23.85 -2.44
N ASN A 197 -3.86 24.63 -1.44
CA ASN A 197 -4.18 26.04 -1.33
C ASN A 197 -3.47 26.86 -2.40
N ARG A 198 -4.22 27.28 -3.42
CA ARG A 198 -3.78 28.30 -4.38
C ARG A 198 -4.54 29.61 -4.11
N ASP A 199 -3.81 30.71 -4.10
CA ASP A 199 -4.44 32.02 -4.01
C ASP A 199 -5.26 32.29 -5.28
N GLY A 200 -6.57 32.35 -5.13
CA GLY A 200 -7.49 32.82 -6.18
C GLY A 200 -8.30 31.79 -6.97
N GLY A 201 -8.46 30.56 -6.49
CA GLY A 201 -9.34 29.55 -7.10
C GLY A 201 -10.81 29.99 -7.10
N LYS A 202 -11.32 30.49 -8.23
CA LYS A 202 -12.73 30.77 -8.41
C LYS A 202 -13.44 29.45 -8.72
N GLY A 203 -14.19 28.89 -7.75
CA GLY A 203 -15.14 27.84 -8.05
C GLY A 203 -15.10 26.56 -7.21
N GLY A 204 -14.27 26.46 -6.18
CA GLY A 204 -14.21 25.32 -5.26
C GLY A 204 -12.82 25.09 -4.70
N GLU A 205 -12.73 24.21 -3.71
CA GLU A 205 -11.47 23.86 -3.05
C GLU A 205 -10.80 22.68 -3.75
N GLU A 206 -9.50 22.78 -4.01
CA GLU A 206 -8.71 21.74 -4.64
C GLU A 206 -8.16 20.77 -3.60
N VAL A 207 -8.48 19.50 -3.75
CA VAL A 207 -8.06 18.42 -2.86
C VAL A 207 -7.16 17.45 -3.59
N LEU A 208 -5.96 17.24 -3.05
CA LEU A 208 -5.03 16.20 -3.47
C LEU A 208 -5.35 14.89 -2.77
N TYR A 209 -5.24 13.80 -3.49
CA TYR A 209 -5.30 12.47 -2.92
C TYR A 209 -4.14 11.58 -3.40
N GLY A 210 -3.70 10.69 -2.52
CA GLY A 210 -2.76 9.62 -2.85
C GLY A 210 -3.41 8.27 -2.60
N THR A 211 -3.00 7.24 -3.34
CA THR A 211 -3.60 5.91 -3.25
C THR A 211 -2.61 4.86 -2.77
N ALA A 212 -3.14 3.73 -2.29
CA ALA A 212 -2.34 2.59 -1.83
C ALA A 212 -1.56 1.90 -2.95
N ASP A 213 -2.00 2.03 -4.20
CA ASP A 213 -1.33 1.54 -5.41
C ASP A 213 -0.41 2.59 -6.07
N GLY A 214 -0.18 3.71 -5.38
CA GLY A 214 0.84 4.69 -5.74
C GLY A 214 0.40 5.77 -6.72
N LYS A 215 -0.88 5.94 -6.98
CA LYS A 215 -1.42 7.01 -7.82
C LYS A 215 -1.59 8.32 -7.05
N LEU A 216 -1.52 9.42 -7.76
CA LEU A 216 -1.79 10.77 -7.25
C LEU A 216 -2.87 11.42 -8.09
N GLY A 217 -3.71 12.25 -7.48
CA GLY A 217 -4.70 12.98 -8.22
C GLY A 217 -5.16 14.24 -7.53
N LEU A 218 -5.82 15.08 -8.31
CA LEU A 218 -6.43 16.33 -7.87
C LEU A 218 -7.91 16.31 -8.22
N VAL A 219 -8.74 16.65 -7.25
CA VAL A 219 -10.17 16.86 -7.44
C VAL A 219 -10.58 18.18 -6.85
N GLN A 220 -11.41 18.93 -7.55
CA GLN A 220 -12.00 20.15 -7.04
C GLN A 220 -13.38 19.85 -6.44
N ILE A 221 -13.56 20.20 -5.18
CA ILE A 221 -14.81 19.99 -4.44
C ILE A 221 -15.64 21.26 -4.53
N THR A 222 -16.83 21.14 -5.12
CA THR A 222 -17.78 22.24 -5.26
C THR A 222 -19.12 21.92 -4.63
N LYS A 223 -19.98 22.92 -4.49
CA LYS A 223 -21.36 22.72 -3.96
C LYS A 223 -22.22 21.90 -4.90
N SER A 224 -21.95 21.93 -6.20
CA SER A 224 -22.70 21.22 -7.25
C SER A 224 -22.18 19.84 -7.56
N GLY A 225 -21.05 19.45 -7.03
CA GLY A 225 -20.40 18.17 -7.27
C GLY A 225 -18.90 18.29 -7.50
N PRO A 226 -18.22 17.17 -7.76
CA PRO A 226 -16.78 17.15 -8.02
C PRO A 226 -16.46 17.63 -9.44
N ILE A 227 -15.30 18.27 -9.59
CA ILE A 227 -14.68 18.53 -10.89
C ILE A 227 -13.36 17.78 -10.88
N THR A 228 -13.22 16.82 -11.78
CA THR A 228 -11.99 16.04 -11.92
C THR A 228 -10.87 16.94 -12.43
N GLY A 229 -9.75 16.94 -11.73
CA GLY A 229 -8.51 17.57 -12.16
C GLY A 229 -7.63 16.61 -12.94
N TRP A 230 -6.34 16.59 -12.62
CA TRP A 230 -5.39 15.65 -13.20
C TRP A 230 -5.27 14.38 -12.36
N GLU A 231 -4.88 13.30 -13.01
CA GLU A 231 -4.51 12.03 -12.41
C GLU A 231 -3.12 11.62 -12.90
N LEU A 232 -2.27 11.19 -11.99
CA LEU A 232 -0.92 10.71 -12.27
C LEU A 232 -0.84 9.22 -11.95
N ASP A 233 -0.72 8.42 -12.99
CA ASP A 233 -0.54 6.98 -12.87
C ASP A 233 0.84 6.60 -12.31
N ASN A 234 0.94 5.43 -11.70
CA ASN A 234 2.18 4.91 -11.14
C ASN A 234 2.96 4.07 -12.15
N GLU A 235 3.40 4.68 -13.26
CA GLU A 235 4.11 3.98 -14.33
C GLU A 235 5.43 3.31 -13.87
N LYS A 236 6.12 3.94 -12.91
CA LYS A 236 7.39 3.44 -12.37
C LYS A 236 7.22 2.39 -11.27
N LYS A 237 6.00 1.97 -10.97
CA LYS A 237 5.66 0.95 -9.94
C LYS A 237 6.24 1.26 -8.57
N LYS A 238 6.18 2.52 -8.16
CA LYS A 238 6.59 2.98 -6.84
C LYS A 238 5.60 2.53 -5.78
N GLY A 239 6.00 2.63 -4.53
CA GLY A 239 5.17 2.28 -3.38
C GLY A 239 3.92 3.14 -3.22
N GLY A 240 3.00 2.69 -2.36
CA GLY A 240 1.79 3.42 -2.02
C GLY A 240 2.09 4.77 -1.38
N VAL A 241 1.23 5.75 -1.62
CA VAL A 241 1.38 7.09 -1.06
C VAL A 241 0.91 7.07 0.40
N LEU A 242 1.78 7.48 1.34
CA LEU A 242 1.45 7.55 2.77
C LEU A 242 1.18 8.97 3.25
N CYS A 243 1.85 9.96 2.67
CA CYS A 243 1.73 11.34 3.10
C CYS A 243 1.95 12.31 1.94
N ILE A 244 1.26 13.44 2.01
CA ILE A 244 1.36 14.56 1.06
C ILE A 244 1.42 15.85 1.87
N ASP A 245 2.20 16.82 1.40
CA ASP A 245 2.17 18.19 1.85
C ASP A 245 2.31 19.14 0.65
N THR A 246 1.98 20.40 0.85
CA THR A 246 2.13 21.42 -0.18
C THR A 246 2.97 22.57 0.36
N PHE A 247 4.07 22.88 -0.33
CA PHE A 247 5.00 23.91 0.09
C PHE A 247 5.79 24.45 -1.11
N ASP A 248 6.03 25.73 -1.17
CA ASP A 248 6.87 26.37 -2.19
C ASP A 248 8.36 26.17 -1.84
N ILE A 249 8.93 25.03 -2.26
CA ILE A 249 10.33 24.69 -1.98
C ILE A 249 11.31 25.39 -2.95
N VAL A 250 10.83 25.75 -4.14
CA VAL A 250 11.63 26.41 -5.16
C VAL A 250 11.70 27.92 -4.93
N GLY A 251 10.71 28.49 -4.24
CA GLY A 251 10.62 29.93 -3.94
C GLY A 251 10.10 30.75 -5.12
N ASP A 252 9.33 30.15 -6.02
CA ASP A 252 8.73 30.80 -7.18
C ASP A 252 7.33 31.36 -6.91
N GLY A 253 6.82 31.20 -5.69
CA GLY A 253 5.50 31.65 -5.26
C GLY A 253 4.39 30.66 -5.57
N VAL A 254 4.68 29.53 -6.21
CA VAL A 254 3.75 28.44 -6.48
C VAL A 254 4.07 27.27 -5.56
N LYS A 255 3.05 26.70 -4.92
CA LYS A 255 3.27 25.54 -4.06
C LYS A 255 3.60 24.30 -4.88
N ASP A 256 4.66 23.63 -4.49
CA ASP A 256 5.02 22.30 -4.94
C ASP A 256 4.26 21.25 -4.12
N ILE A 257 4.11 20.06 -4.70
CA ILE A 257 3.49 18.90 -4.04
C ILE A 257 4.60 17.99 -3.55
N LEU A 258 4.63 17.77 -2.24
CA LEU A 258 5.58 16.88 -1.56
C LEU A 258 4.92 15.55 -1.29
N VAL A 259 5.53 14.45 -1.70
CA VAL A 259 4.96 13.10 -1.61
C VAL A 259 5.93 12.17 -0.91
N GLY A 260 5.44 11.44 0.10
CA GLY A 260 6.14 10.35 0.77
C GLY A 260 5.46 9.01 0.54
N ARG A 261 6.23 7.98 0.20
CA ARG A 261 5.74 6.65 -0.16
C ARG A 261 6.20 5.57 0.82
N ASP A 262 5.51 4.45 0.83
CA ASP A 262 5.80 3.31 1.71
C ASP A 262 7.05 2.50 1.32
N ASP A 263 7.62 2.75 0.14
CA ASP A 263 8.90 2.20 -0.31
C ASP A 263 10.12 3.07 0.03
N GLY A 264 9.89 4.19 0.73
CA GLY A 264 10.93 5.15 1.10
C GLY A 264 11.15 6.26 0.07
N THR A 265 10.39 6.31 -0.99
CA THR A 265 10.50 7.36 -2.02
C THR A 265 9.94 8.68 -1.50
N VAL A 266 10.73 9.75 -1.64
CA VAL A 266 10.34 11.15 -1.44
C VAL A 266 10.37 11.83 -2.80
N GLU A 267 9.27 12.47 -3.17
CA GLU A 267 9.13 13.15 -4.46
C GLU A 267 8.66 14.59 -4.25
N VAL A 268 9.11 15.46 -5.14
CA VAL A 268 8.64 16.85 -5.26
C VAL A 268 8.13 17.06 -6.67
N TYR A 269 6.86 17.43 -6.79
CA TYR A 269 6.22 17.78 -8.06
C TYR A 269 5.95 19.27 -8.10
N GLY A 270 6.41 19.93 -9.16
CA GLY A 270 5.99 21.28 -9.48
C GLY A 270 4.79 21.26 -10.41
N LEU A 271 3.98 22.30 -10.34
CA LEU A 271 2.88 22.51 -11.26
C LEU A 271 3.34 23.44 -12.38
N ASP A 272 3.09 23.04 -13.63
CA ASP A 272 3.41 23.86 -14.79
C ASP A 272 2.29 24.89 -15.10
N SER A 273 2.43 25.62 -16.20
CA SER A 273 1.44 26.61 -16.63
C SER A 273 0.08 26.00 -17.04
N SER A 274 0.05 24.71 -17.34
CA SER A 274 -1.17 23.93 -17.65
C SER A 274 -1.77 23.27 -16.42
N ASN A 275 -1.17 23.47 -15.24
CA ASN A 275 -1.54 22.81 -13.99
C ASN A 275 -1.24 21.31 -13.93
N GLU A 276 -0.41 20.80 -14.81
CA GLU A 276 0.03 19.42 -14.78
C GLU A 276 1.24 19.23 -13.86
N PRO A 277 1.28 18.13 -13.07
CA PRO A 277 2.39 17.86 -12.16
C PRO A 277 3.60 17.37 -12.93
N THR A 278 4.75 18.01 -12.69
CA THR A 278 6.05 17.61 -13.24
C THR A 278 7.01 17.26 -12.11
N LEU A 279 7.66 16.10 -12.20
CA LEU A 279 8.63 15.67 -11.20
C LEU A 279 9.87 16.57 -11.24
N ARG A 280 10.19 17.22 -10.12
CA ARG A 280 11.35 18.11 -9.94
C ARG A 280 12.47 17.48 -9.14
N PHE A 281 12.13 16.55 -8.23
CA PHE A 281 13.10 15.89 -7.35
C PHE A 281 12.58 14.52 -6.94
N GLU A 282 13.50 13.57 -6.83
CA GLU A 282 13.24 12.22 -6.33
C GLU A 282 14.42 11.74 -5.50
N ASN A 283 14.13 11.18 -4.34
CA ASN A 283 15.11 10.52 -3.49
C ASN A 283 14.47 9.30 -2.81
N VAL A 284 15.26 8.28 -2.56
CA VAL A 284 14.80 7.06 -1.91
C VAL A 284 15.54 6.88 -0.59
N LEU A 285 14.78 6.88 0.51
CA LEU A 285 15.25 6.50 1.83
C LEU A 285 15.06 4.99 2.04
N SER A 286 15.73 4.44 3.03
CA SER A 286 15.71 2.98 3.26
C SER A 286 14.42 2.43 3.90
N GLU A 287 13.51 3.31 4.31
CA GLU A 287 12.31 2.97 5.09
C GLU A 287 11.08 3.72 4.57
N SER A 288 9.89 3.23 4.92
CA SER A 288 8.63 3.92 4.62
C SER A 288 8.64 5.36 5.14
N ILE A 289 8.14 6.29 4.32
CA ILE A 289 7.98 7.69 4.71
C ILE A 289 6.61 7.85 5.35
N THR A 290 6.57 7.99 6.66
CA THR A 290 5.31 8.08 7.42
C THR A 290 4.74 9.49 7.47
N SER A 291 5.58 10.51 7.42
CA SER A 291 5.16 11.92 7.39
C SER A 291 6.09 12.74 6.51
N ILE A 292 5.54 13.78 5.90
CA ILE A 292 6.28 14.76 5.09
C ILE A 292 5.73 16.17 5.33
N GLN A 293 6.63 17.14 5.48
CA GLN A 293 6.28 18.55 5.66
C GLN A 293 7.32 19.44 4.98
N GLY A 294 6.88 20.51 4.35
CA GLY A 294 7.78 21.57 3.85
C GLY A 294 7.94 22.69 4.87
N GLY A 295 9.15 23.23 5.02
CA GLY A 295 9.42 24.36 5.92
C GLY A 295 10.91 24.67 6.06
N CYS A 296 11.26 25.39 7.13
CA CYS A 296 12.63 25.80 7.44
C CYS A 296 12.98 25.33 8.86
N VAL A 297 13.79 24.30 9.02
CA VAL A 297 14.11 23.70 10.31
C VAL A 297 15.60 23.75 10.63
N GLY A 298 16.47 23.28 9.74
CA GLY A 298 17.90 23.10 10.01
C GLY A 298 18.65 24.43 10.15
N LYS A 299 18.55 25.28 9.16
CA LYS A 299 19.24 26.56 9.09
C LYS A 299 18.34 27.63 8.52
N GLU A 300 18.42 28.81 9.13
CA GLU A 300 17.68 29.97 8.62
C GLU A 300 17.99 30.24 7.14
N MET A 301 16.99 30.67 6.39
CA MET A 301 17.03 30.99 4.96
C MET A 301 17.09 29.82 3.98
N TYR A 302 17.17 28.58 4.46
CA TYR A 302 17.13 27.39 3.61
C TYR A 302 15.87 26.59 3.88
N ASP A 303 15.01 26.56 2.88
CA ASP A 303 13.82 25.73 2.92
C ASP A 303 14.18 24.26 2.70
N GLU A 304 13.39 23.38 3.26
CA GLU A 304 13.63 21.95 3.19
C GLU A 304 12.35 21.14 3.19
N VAL A 305 12.45 19.91 2.73
CA VAL A 305 11.44 18.87 2.85
C VAL A 305 11.81 18.01 4.05
N LEU A 306 11.01 18.06 5.10
CA LEU A 306 11.20 17.24 6.29
C LEU A 306 10.41 15.95 6.14
N ALA A 307 11.05 14.81 6.34
CA ALA A 307 10.46 13.49 6.26
C ALA A 307 10.69 12.70 7.55
N THR A 308 9.70 11.94 7.97
CA THR A 308 9.82 10.98 9.08
C THR A 308 9.70 9.58 8.53
N THR A 309 10.61 8.69 8.94
CA THR A 309 10.60 7.28 8.54
C THR A 309 9.91 6.40 9.56
N TYR A 310 9.61 5.15 9.19
CA TYR A 310 8.93 4.19 10.06
C TYR A 310 9.66 3.98 11.40
N THR A 311 10.98 3.85 11.41
CA THR A 311 11.78 3.67 12.65
C THR A 311 11.98 4.96 13.44
N GLY A 312 11.41 6.07 12.97
CA GLY A 312 11.39 7.34 13.70
C GLY A 312 12.52 8.30 13.36
N TRP A 313 13.28 8.08 12.30
CA TRP A 313 14.21 9.07 11.79
C TRP A 313 13.48 10.30 11.28
N VAL A 314 13.87 11.47 11.77
CA VAL A 314 13.42 12.75 11.28
C VAL A 314 14.56 13.35 10.47
N SER A 315 14.40 13.40 9.17
CA SER A 315 15.43 13.81 8.22
C SER A 315 14.95 14.98 7.39
N GLY A 316 15.84 15.91 7.06
CA GLY A 316 15.61 17.04 6.17
C GLY A 316 16.29 16.83 4.82
N LEU A 317 15.60 17.20 3.75
CA LEU A 317 16.17 17.38 2.43
C LEU A 317 16.22 18.89 2.18
N THR A 318 17.40 19.48 2.42
CA THR A 318 17.60 20.94 2.48
C THR A 318 18.10 21.51 1.17
N THR A 319 17.67 22.74 0.88
CA THR A 319 18.19 23.56 -0.20
C THR A 319 19.55 24.19 0.11
N GLU A 320 20.10 23.99 1.32
CA GLU A 320 21.44 24.47 1.67
C GLU A 320 22.49 23.87 0.72
N PRO A 321 23.27 24.68 0.00
CA PRO A 321 24.31 24.17 -0.89
C PRO A 321 25.33 23.37 -0.07
N GLN A 322 25.63 22.14 -0.47
CA GLN A 322 26.78 21.45 0.08
C GLN A 322 28.04 22.25 -0.27
N GLN A 323 28.82 22.61 0.74
CA GLN A 323 30.17 23.08 0.49
C GLN A 323 30.88 21.94 -0.25
N MET A 324 31.19 22.15 -1.54
CA MET A 324 31.97 21.18 -2.31
C MET A 324 33.27 20.92 -1.54
N VAL A 325 33.35 19.77 -0.92
CA VAL A 325 34.63 19.22 -0.48
C VAL A 325 35.46 19.03 -1.75
N ALA A 326 36.60 19.67 -1.77
CA ALA A 326 37.53 19.75 -2.87
C ALA A 326 37.67 18.47 -3.69
N GLY A 327 37.94 18.60 -4.99
CA GLY A 327 37.95 17.55 -5.98
C GLY A 327 38.88 16.37 -5.69
N PRO A 328 38.87 15.32 -6.53
CA PRO A 328 39.59 14.08 -6.29
C PRO A 328 41.11 14.34 -6.32
N GLY A 329 41.71 14.51 -5.14
CA GLY A 329 43.14 14.79 -4.97
C GLY A 329 43.51 15.53 -3.67
N ASP A 330 42.58 16.20 -3.03
CA ASP A 330 42.84 16.79 -1.71
C ASP A 330 42.46 15.81 -0.60
N GLU A 331 43.46 15.34 0.14
CA GLU A 331 43.24 14.68 1.43
C GLU A 331 42.35 15.57 2.30
N ILE A 332 41.21 15.04 2.72
CA ILE A 332 40.28 15.71 3.63
C ILE A 332 41.02 15.99 4.92
N LYS A 333 41.58 17.19 5.04
CA LYS A 333 42.12 17.67 6.31
C LYS A 333 40.94 17.98 7.21
N MET A 334 40.45 16.93 7.88
CA MET A 334 39.45 17.10 8.94
C MET A 334 40.03 18.07 9.99
N SER A 335 39.23 19.05 10.37
CA SER A 335 39.61 19.95 11.46
C SER A 335 39.93 19.14 12.71
N ARG A 336 40.85 19.61 13.55
CA ARG A 336 41.18 18.93 14.83
C ARG A 336 39.97 18.69 15.71
N GLU A 337 38.97 19.58 15.64
CA GLU A 337 37.74 19.47 16.38
C GLU A 337 36.86 18.31 15.85
N THR A 338 36.75 18.14 14.54
CA THR A 338 36.02 17.05 13.88
C THR A 338 36.72 15.71 14.15
N GLN A 339 38.06 15.66 14.12
CA GLN A 339 38.82 14.47 14.46
C GLN A 339 38.61 14.09 15.92
N GLY A 340 38.54 15.05 16.84
CA GLY A 340 38.22 14.84 18.24
C GLY A 340 36.83 14.26 18.45
N LYS A 341 35.82 14.78 17.74
CA LYS A 341 34.44 14.28 17.79
C LYS A 341 34.33 12.84 17.23
N VAL A 342 35.01 12.54 16.13
CA VAL A 342 35.06 11.19 15.56
C VAL A 342 35.72 10.21 16.50
N ALA A 343 36.84 10.60 17.15
CA ALA A 343 37.51 9.75 18.11
C ALA A 343 36.65 9.49 19.36
N ALA A 344 35.94 10.51 19.87
CA ALA A 344 35.02 10.38 20.99
C ALA A 344 33.85 9.46 20.67
N LEU A 345 33.20 9.60 19.49
CA LEU A 345 32.14 8.73 19.06
C LEU A 345 32.58 7.29 18.83
N ARG A 346 33.80 7.06 18.30
CA ARG A 346 34.36 5.72 18.17
C ARG A 346 34.58 5.07 19.54
N ALA A 347 35.12 5.81 20.52
CA ALA A 347 35.31 5.32 21.88
C ALA A 347 33.95 5.00 22.56
N GLU A 348 32.93 5.82 22.35
CA GLU A 348 31.59 5.57 22.87
C GLU A 348 30.96 4.32 22.24
N LEU A 349 31.11 4.15 20.94
CA LEU A 349 30.64 2.98 20.22
C LEU A 349 31.30 1.70 20.71
N GLU A 350 32.60 1.74 20.95
CA GLU A 350 33.38 0.62 21.51
C GLU A 350 32.93 0.27 22.94
N GLN A 351 32.68 1.28 23.78
CA GLN A 351 32.10 1.08 25.11
C GLN A 351 30.68 0.49 25.07
N LEU A 352 29.84 0.95 24.16
CA LEU A 352 28.50 0.40 23.99
C LEU A 352 28.54 -1.05 23.50
N GLN A 353 29.44 -1.39 22.57
CA GLN A 353 29.65 -2.75 22.11
C GLN A 353 30.04 -3.69 23.25
N VAL A 354 30.98 -3.25 24.11
CA VAL A 354 31.40 -4.02 25.30
C VAL A 354 30.24 -4.21 26.28
N LYS A 355 29.45 -3.16 26.54
CA LYS A 355 28.25 -3.25 27.40
C LYS A 355 27.20 -4.22 26.84
N VAL A 356 26.97 -4.20 25.53
CA VAL A 356 26.05 -5.13 24.85
C VAL A 356 26.55 -6.57 24.99
N LEU A 357 27.85 -6.84 24.79
CA LEU A 357 28.43 -8.16 24.95
C LEU A 357 28.29 -8.65 26.40
N GLN A 358 28.63 -7.82 27.39
CA GLN A 358 28.47 -8.16 28.82
C GLN A 358 27.00 -8.40 29.19
N GLY A 359 26.08 -7.58 28.67
CA GLY A 359 24.64 -7.76 28.86
C GLY A 359 24.14 -9.07 28.24
N ARG A 360 24.65 -9.43 27.08
CA ARG A 360 24.37 -10.70 26.40
C ARG A 360 24.85 -11.91 27.18
N GLU A 361 26.09 -11.87 27.70
CA GLU A 361 26.64 -12.94 28.54
C GLU A 361 25.85 -13.12 29.84
N LYS A 362 25.54 -12.02 30.53
CA LYS A 362 24.69 -12.06 31.75
C LYS A 362 23.31 -12.64 31.45
N TYR A 363 22.72 -12.28 30.32
CA TYR A 363 21.44 -12.81 29.90
C TYR A 363 21.52 -14.32 29.60
N GLN A 364 22.56 -14.78 28.89
CA GLN A 364 22.76 -16.19 28.62
C GLN A 364 22.95 -16.99 29.93
N GLN A 365 23.69 -16.46 30.89
CA GLN A 365 23.85 -17.09 32.20
C GLN A 365 22.55 -17.15 32.99
N SER A 366 21.74 -16.08 32.95
CA SER A 366 20.45 -16.03 33.66
C SER A 366 19.38 -16.91 33.00
N SER A 367 19.37 -17.01 31.67
CA SER A 367 18.40 -17.85 30.94
C SER A 367 18.64 -19.36 31.07
N GLN A 368 19.85 -19.77 31.49
CA GLN A 368 20.17 -21.16 31.78
C GLN A 368 19.69 -21.59 33.17
N SER A 369 19.28 -20.68 34.04
CA SER A 369 18.73 -21.00 35.35
C SER A 369 17.22 -21.26 35.28
N SER A 370 16.75 -22.36 35.89
CA SER A 370 15.32 -22.77 35.87
C SER A 370 14.34 -21.80 36.57
N THR A 371 14.83 -20.71 37.13
CA THR A 371 14.05 -19.68 37.85
C THR A 371 14.08 -18.30 37.19
N ALA A 372 14.69 -18.17 36.01
CA ALA A 372 14.80 -16.88 35.36
C ALA A 372 13.51 -16.47 34.68
N VAL A 373 12.92 -15.38 35.11
CA VAL A 373 11.86 -14.66 34.36
C VAL A 373 12.54 -13.87 33.26
N SER A 374 12.41 -14.32 32.03
CA SER A 374 12.92 -13.63 30.86
C SER A 374 11.88 -12.62 30.36
N SER A 375 12.23 -11.35 30.24
CA SER A 375 11.43 -10.37 29.53
C SER A 375 11.62 -10.59 28.02
N VAL A 376 10.54 -10.90 27.32
CA VAL A 376 10.54 -11.02 25.86
C VAL A 376 10.51 -9.62 25.26
N PRO A 377 11.52 -9.25 24.43
CA PRO A 377 11.48 -7.94 23.76
C PRO A 377 10.27 -7.88 22.81
N VAL A 378 9.48 -6.85 22.98
CA VAL A 378 8.35 -6.56 22.08
C VAL A 378 8.88 -5.80 20.86
N PHE A 379 8.51 -6.23 19.68
CA PHE A 379 8.80 -5.52 18.45
C PHE A 379 7.51 -5.40 17.60
N SER A 380 7.45 -4.38 16.78
CA SER A 380 6.33 -4.15 15.87
C SER A 380 6.71 -4.56 14.45
N ILE A 381 5.73 -5.06 13.71
CA ILE A 381 5.85 -5.37 12.30
C ILE A 381 4.86 -4.48 11.56
N ASN A 382 5.38 -3.70 10.61
CA ASN A 382 4.56 -3.00 9.63
C ASN A 382 4.48 -3.88 8.39
N ASP A 383 3.31 -4.44 8.14
CA ASP A 383 3.08 -5.38 7.05
C ASP A 383 1.99 -4.88 6.10
N LYS A 384 2.17 -5.18 4.82
CA LYS A 384 1.24 -4.86 3.76
C LYS A 384 1.20 -6.04 2.78
N PHE A 385 0.01 -6.56 2.52
CA PHE A 385 -0.23 -7.63 1.56
C PHE A 385 -1.29 -7.18 0.56
N THR A 386 -0.87 -6.82 -0.64
CA THR A 386 -1.73 -6.17 -1.64
C THR A 386 -1.54 -6.76 -3.02
N LEU A 387 -2.64 -6.79 -3.79
CA LEU A 387 -2.63 -7.23 -5.18
C LEU A 387 -2.03 -6.13 -6.08
N CYS A 388 -1.00 -6.50 -6.84
CA CYS A 388 -0.40 -5.66 -7.86
C CYS A 388 -1.10 -5.94 -9.20
N GLN A 389 -1.68 -4.91 -9.79
CA GLN A 389 -2.43 -5.03 -11.04
C GLN A 389 -1.54 -5.43 -12.23
N ASP A 390 -0.31 -4.89 -12.29
CA ASP A 390 0.56 -5.02 -13.46
C ASP A 390 0.99 -6.45 -13.77
N ASP A 391 1.33 -7.22 -12.74
CA ASP A 391 1.81 -8.59 -12.87
C ASP A 391 0.83 -9.63 -12.29
N ALA A 392 -0.33 -9.17 -11.82
CA ALA A 392 -1.35 -9.99 -11.17
C ALA A 392 -0.75 -10.92 -10.10
N SER A 393 0.06 -10.35 -9.24
CA SER A 393 0.70 -10.98 -8.09
C SER A 393 0.45 -10.19 -6.82
N TYR A 394 0.61 -10.84 -5.67
CA TYR A 394 0.59 -10.15 -4.38
C TYR A 394 1.98 -9.69 -3.99
N SER A 395 2.10 -8.45 -3.55
CA SER A 395 3.29 -7.93 -2.87
C SER A 395 3.08 -8.02 -1.37
N LEU A 396 3.97 -8.74 -0.69
CA LEU A 396 4.08 -8.77 0.77
C LEU A 396 5.28 -7.93 1.17
N THR A 397 5.03 -6.83 1.84
CA THR A 397 6.06 -5.96 2.41
C THR A 397 6.05 -6.12 3.92
N LEU A 398 7.21 -6.37 4.48
CA LEU A 398 7.44 -6.50 5.92
C LEU A 398 8.52 -5.51 6.33
N GLU A 399 8.22 -4.67 7.31
CA GLU A 399 9.14 -3.67 7.86
C GLU A 399 9.16 -3.78 9.37
N VAL A 400 10.37 -3.86 9.94
CA VAL A 400 10.61 -4.06 11.35
C VAL A 400 11.56 -2.98 11.87
N GLN A 401 11.36 -2.55 13.11
CA GLN A 401 12.19 -1.52 13.74
C GLN A 401 13.67 -1.94 13.96
N THR A 402 13.95 -3.24 13.90
CA THR A 402 15.29 -3.82 14.03
C THR A 402 15.59 -4.70 12.84
N ALA A 403 16.87 -5.03 12.64
CA ALA A 403 17.25 -5.91 11.55
C ALA A 403 16.55 -7.27 11.65
N ILE A 404 16.04 -7.74 10.52
CA ILE A 404 15.44 -9.08 10.38
C ILE A 404 16.55 -10.11 10.27
N ASP A 405 16.49 -11.15 11.08
CA ASP A 405 17.42 -12.29 10.99
C ASP A 405 16.96 -13.26 9.91
N ASN A 406 15.73 -13.72 10.03
CA ASN A 406 15.11 -14.60 9.05
C ASN A 406 13.58 -14.42 9.00
N LEU A 407 13.03 -14.81 7.86
CA LEU A 407 11.61 -14.92 7.62
C LEU A 407 11.33 -16.34 7.12
N LEU A 408 10.41 -17.02 7.75
CA LEU A 408 9.87 -18.30 7.28
C LEU A 408 8.49 -18.08 6.69
N LEU A 409 8.29 -18.51 5.47
CA LEU A 409 6.98 -18.55 4.79
C LEU A 409 6.45 -19.98 4.75
N GLN A 410 5.19 -20.13 5.13
CA GLN A 410 4.47 -21.38 5.07
C GLN A 410 3.10 -21.15 4.43
N SER A 411 2.72 -22.01 3.49
CA SER A 411 1.41 -21.96 2.85
C SER A 411 0.76 -23.34 2.79
N ASP A 412 -0.53 -23.39 3.08
CA ASP A 412 -1.37 -24.57 2.91
C ASP A 412 -2.06 -24.64 1.53
N VAL A 413 -1.70 -23.72 0.63
CA VAL A 413 -2.14 -23.72 -0.77
C VAL A 413 -0.95 -23.57 -1.72
N PRO A 414 -1.06 -24.07 -2.95
CA PRO A 414 -0.05 -23.86 -3.97
C PRO A 414 0.09 -22.37 -4.30
N ILE A 415 1.26 -21.83 -4.07
CA ILE A 415 1.65 -20.46 -4.46
C ILE A 415 3.08 -20.47 -4.94
N ASP A 416 3.40 -19.54 -5.85
CA ASP A 416 4.75 -19.35 -6.35
C ASP A 416 5.37 -18.07 -5.77
N LEU A 417 6.64 -18.17 -5.41
CA LEU A 417 7.44 -17.01 -5.03
C LEU A 417 8.13 -16.46 -6.30
N LEU A 418 7.90 -15.17 -6.57
CA LEU A 418 8.44 -14.50 -7.74
C LEU A 418 9.67 -13.65 -7.35
N ASP A 419 10.53 -13.38 -8.33
CA ASP A 419 11.70 -12.50 -8.21
C ASP A 419 12.62 -12.82 -7.02
N VAL A 420 12.73 -14.08 -6.66
CA VAL A 420 13.51 -14.57 -5.51
C VAL A 420 14.99 -14.16 -5.61
N GLU A 421 15.56 -14.18 -6.82
CA GLU A 421 16.97 -13.83 -7.08
C GLU A 421 17.25 -12.32 -6.90
N LYS A 422 16.23 -11.47 -7.05
CA LYS A 422 16.35 -10.01 -6.88
C LYS A 422 16.22 -9.56 -5.44
N ASN A 423 15.93 -10.48 -4.52
CA ASN A 423 15.69 -10.17 -3.14
C ASN A 423 17.01 -9.91 -2.38
N SER A 424 16.95 -9.04 -1.36
CA SER A 424 18.07 -8.76 -0.45
C SER A 424 18.38 -9.92 0.51
N ALA A 425 17.58 -10.98 0.51
CA ALA A 425 17.73 -12.15 1.34
C ALA A 425 18.11 -13.40 0.52
N VAL A 426 18.83 -14.32 1.13
CA VAL A 426 19.10 -15.64 0.55
C VAL A 426 17.91 -16.55 0.86
N VAL A 427 17.32 -17.11 -0.19
CA VAL A 427 16.12 -17.93 -0.08
C VAL A 427 16.47 -19.42 -0.22
N SER A 428 15.90 -20.23 0.66
CA SER A 428 15.99 -21.69 0.60
C SER A 428 14.60 -22.31 0.71
N PHE A 429 14.32 -23.30 -0.11
CA PHE A 429 13.10 -24.06 -0.08
C PHE A 429 13.28 -25.37 0.66
N SER A 430 12.31 -25.75 1.47
CA SER A 430 12.23 -27.06 2.12
C SER A 430 11.21 -27.94 1.37
N GLU A 431 11.47 -29.25 1.34
CA GLU A 431 10.53 -30.20 0.78
C GLU A 431 9.22 -30.18 1.56
N CYS A 432 8.12 -30.16 0.86
CA CYS A 432 6.77 -30.19 1.39
C CYS A 432 6.05 -31.43 0.93
N ASP A 433 5.37 -32.10 1.85
CA ASP A 433 4.44 -33.19 1.56
C ASP A 433 3.02 -32.72 1.95
N SER A 434 2.24 -32.38 0.95
CA SER A 434 0.87 -31.89 1.14
C SER A 434 -0.08 -32.95 1.74
N GLU A 435 0.23 -34.24 1.56
CA GLU A 435 -0.57 -35.32 2.10
C GLU A 435 -0.30 -35.56 3.59
N SER A 436 0.96 -35.44 4.02
CA SER A 436 1.37 -35.74 5.40
C SER A 436 1.23 -34.55 6.33
N ASN A 437 1.54 -33.32 5.90
CA ASN A 437 1.58 -32.12 6.75
C ASN A 437 0.72 -30.95 6.25
N GLY A 438 0.06 -31.10 5.09
CA GLY A 438 -0.82 -30.07 4.54
C GLY A 438 -0.12 -28.83 4.01
N ASN A 439 1.22 -28.83 3.89
CA ASN A 439 1.98 -27.71 3.39
C ASN A 439 2.31 -27.85 1.91
N PHE A 440 2.10 -26.80 1.15
CA PHE A 440 2.50 -26.69 -0.26
C PHE A 440 3.74 -25.83 -0.47
N LEU A 441 4.03 -24.92 0.46
CA LEU A 441 5.21 -24.09 0.43
C LEU A 441 5.82 -23.98 1.82
N LEU A 442 7.13 -24.16 1.88
CA LEU A 442 7.95 -23.84 3.04
C LEU A 442 9.26 -23.23 2.55
N ALA A 443 9.42 -21.93 2.75
CA ALA A 443 10.57 -21.17 2.29
C ALA A 443 11.17 -20.34 3.40
N THR A 444 12.50 -20.29 3.50
CA THR A 444 13.22 -19.49 4.47
C THR A 444 14.03 -18.42 3.78
N TYR A 445 13.82 -17.18 4.19
CA TYR A 445 14.58 -16.00 3.76
C TYR A 445 15.57 -15.64 4.87
N ARG A 446 16.85 -15.73 4.59
CA ARG A 446 17.93 -15.28 5.48
C ARG A 446 18.38 -13.90 5.05
N CYS A 447 18.08 -12.91 5.88
CA CYS A 447 18.36 -11.52 5.55
C CYS A 447 19.83 -11.18 5.78
N GLN A 448 20.35 -10.27 4.93
CA GLN A 448 21.66 -9.68 5.10
C GLN A 448 21.71 -8.84 6.41
N ALA A 449 22.92 -8.48 6.83
CA ALA A 449 23.08 -7.59 7.98
C ALA A 449 22.35 -6.25 7.71
N ASN A 450 21.65 -5.75 8.73
CA ASN A 450 20.91 -4.47 8.69
C ASN A 450 19.70 -4.40 7.75
N THR A 451 19.17 -5.51 7.29
CA THR A 451 17.92 -5.52 6.53
C THR A 451 16.74 -5.31 7.49
N THR A 452 16.08 -4.17 7.40
CA THR A 452 14.89 -3.82 8.21
C THR A 452 13.60 -3.93 7.43
N ARG A 453 13.67 -3.95 6.08
CA ARG A 453 12.53 -4.04 5.17
C ARG A 453 12.75 -5.15 4.16
N LEU A 454 11.76 -5.98 3.97
CA LEU A 454 11.75 -7.08 3.01
C LEU A 454 10.48 -7.03 2.19
N GLU A 455 10.62 -7.12 0.87
CA GLU A 455 9.52 -7.19 -0.07
C GLU A 455 9.56 -8.52 -0.82
N LEU A 456 8.42 -9.20 -0.89
CA LEU A 456 8.24 -10.49 -1.50
C LEU A 456 7.08 -10.43 -2.49
N LYS A 457 7.20 -11.15 -3.59
CA LYS A 457 6.09 -11.31 -4.53
C LYS A 457 5.59 -12.73 -4.54
N VAL A 458 4.28 -12.86 -4.44
CA VAL A 458 3.57 -14.15 -4.36
C VAL A 458 2.52 -14.21 -5.46
N ARG A 459 2.54 -15.29 -6.24
CA ARG A 459 1.53 -15.57 -7.25
C ARG A 459 0.60 -16.67 -6.77
N SER A 460 -0.69 -16.38 -6.75
CA SER A 460 -1.77 -17.32 -6.45
C SER A 460 -2.48 -17.79 -7.70
N ILE A 461 -3.21 -18.89 -7.58
CA ILE A 461 -4.06 -19.45 -8.62
C ILE A 461 -5.50 -19.32 -8.15
N GLU A 462 -6.37 -18.69 -8.93
CA GLU A 462 -7.79 -18.61 -8.58
C GLU A 462 -8.43 -19.98 -8.50
N GLY A 463 -9.31 -20.15 -7.52
CA GLY A 463 -9.89 -21.45 -7.15
C GLY A 463 -9.12 -22.18 -6.07
N GLN A 464 -7.85 -21.85 -5.86
CA GLN A 464 -7.03 -22.34 -4.75
C GLN A 464 -7.04 -21.31 -3.64
N TYR A 465 -7.43 -21.71 -2.44
CA TYR A 465 -7.57 -20.80 -1.30
C TYR A 465 -7.13 -21.40 0.02
N GLY A 466 -6.62 -20.59 0.89
CA GLY A 466 -6.10 -20.96 2.20
C GLY A 466 -5.31 -19.83 2.84
N THR A 467 -4.25 -20.16 3.56
CA THR A 467 -3.51 -19.24 4.41
C THR A 467 -2.01 -19.22 4.06
N LEU A 468 -1.47 -18.04 3.92
CA LEU A 468 -0.03 -17.80 3.92
C LEU A 468 0.37 -17.27 5.30
N GLN A 469 1.35 -17.92 5.94
CA GLN A 469 1.89 -17.53 7.23
C GLN A 469 3.32 -17.05 7.07
N ALA A 470 3.63 -15.91 7.65
CA ALA A 470 4.96 -15.33 7.70
C ALA A 470 5.46 -15.25 9.14
N TYR A 471 6.52 -15.98 9.44
CA TYR A 471 7.17 -16.03 10.75
C TYR A 471 8.38 -15.12 10.71
N VAL A 472 8.29 -13.96 11.35
CA VAL A 472 9.34 -12.94 11.35
C VAL A 472 10.17 -13.04 12.61
N THR A 473 11.48 -13.28 12.46
CA THR A 473 12.44 -13.36 13.54
C THR A 473 13.45 -12.24 13.43
N PRO A 474 13.41 -11.24 14.33
CA PRO A 474 14.38 -10.14 14.33
C PRO A 474 15.70 -10.58 14.97
N ARG A 475 16.77 -9.79 14.75
CA ARG A 475 18.06 -9.97 15.40
C ARG A 475 18.08 -9.43 16.83
N LEU A 476 17.14 -9.89 17.65
CA LEU A 476 17.02 -9.56 19.07
C LEU A 476 17.41 -10.74 19.94
N GLN A 477 17.75 -10.44 21.18
CA GLN A 477 17.98 -11.44 22.22
C GLN A 477 17.07 -11.11 23.42
N PRO A 478 16.35 -12.07 23.98
CA PRO A 478 16.19 -13.46 23.51
C PRO A 478 15.57 -13.53 22.12
N LYS A 479 15.84 -14.61 21.39
CA LYS A 479 15.19 -14.81 20.09
C LYS A 479 13.69 -14.93 20.26
N THR A 480 12.96 -14.10 19.54
CA THR A 480 11.50 -14.04 19.51
C THR A 480 11.02 -14.10 18.08
N CYS A 481 9.80 -14.54 17.88
CA CYS A 481 9.19 -14.62 16.56
C CYS A 481 7.75 -14.11 16.64
N GLN A 482 7.34 -13.35 15.66
CA GLN A 482 5.94 -13.00 15.45
C GLN A 482 5.42 -13.59 14.15
N VAL A 483 4.16 -13.99 14.16
CA VAL A 483 3.48 -14.57 13.01
C VAL A 483 2.51 -13.55 12.43
N ARG A 484 2.50 -13.44 11.09
CA ARG A 484 1.48 -12.75 10.32
C ARG A 484 0.78 -13.75 9.41
N GLN A 485 -0.54 -13.64 9.33
CA GLN A 485 -1.37 -14.52 8.51
C GLN A 485 -2.07 -13.71 7.43
N TYR A 486 -2.02 -14.22 6.20
CA TYR A 486 -2.66 -13.61 5.05
C TYR A 486 -3.56 -14.62 4.39
N GLN A 487 -4.79 -14.22 4.08
CA GLN A 487 -5.75 -15.08 3.42
C GLN A 487 -5.55 -15.03 1.91
N ILE A 488 -5.36 -16.18 1.29
CA ILE A 488 -5.44 -16.35 -0.16
C ILE A 488 -6.90 -16.73 -0.46
N LYS A 489 -7.63 -15.81 -1.06
CA LYS A 489 -9.06 -15.96 -1.31
C LYS A 489 -9.32 -16.73 -2.61
N PRO A 490 -10.49 -17.37 -2.76
CA PRO A 490 -10.85 -18.12 -3.96
C PRO A 490 -10.74 -17.33 -5.26
N LEU A 491 -11.16 -16.07 -5.27
CA LEU A 491 -11.04 -15.15 -6.40
C LEU A 491 -9.97 -14.08 -6.12
N SER A 492 -8.76 -14.53 -5.85
CA SER A 492 -7.66 -13.70 -5.37
C SER A 492 -7.16 -12.63 -6.35
N LEU A 493 -7.40 -12.79 -7.65
CA LEU A 493 -6.94 -11.85 -8.68
C LEU A 493 -7.97 -10.77 -9.03
N HIS A 494 -9.11 -10.76 -8.37
CA HIS A 494 -10.15 -9.76 -8.57
C HIS A 494 -9.89 -8.52 -7.71
N GLN A 495 -10.09 -7.35 -8.29
CA GLN A 495 -10.10 -6.07 -7.58
C GLN A 495 -11.42 -5.34 -7.83
N ARG A 496 -11.82 -4.48 -6.90
CA ARG A 496 -13.04 -3.69 -7.05
C ARG A 496 -12.92 -2.65 -8.15
N THR A 497 -14.04 -2.44 -8.85
CA THR A 497 -14.21 -1.37 -9.83
C THR A 497 -15.51 -0.61 -9.54
N HIS A 498 -15.69 0.55 -10.16
CA HIS A 498 -16.91 1.35 -10.01
C HIS A 498 -18.06 0.88 -10.89
N ALA A 499 -17.73 0.36 -12.06
CA ALA A 499 -18.69 -0.12 -13.03
C ALA A 499 -18.13 -1.24 -13.89
N ILE A 500 -19.01 -1.98 -14.54
CA ILE A 500 -18.67 -3.03 -15.51
C ILE A 500 -19.37 -2.76 -16.84
N ASP A 501 -18.83 -3.35 -17.91
CA ASP A 501 -19.43 -3.33 -19.24
C ASP A 501 -20.55 -4.39 -19.32
N GLN A 502 -21.78 -3.93 -19.39
CA GLN A 502 -22.97 -4.79 -19.45
C GLN A 502 -23.19 -5.45 -20.84
N GLU A 503 -22.47 -5.01 -21.88
CA GLU A 503 -22.59 -5.57 -23.22
C GLU A 503 -21.81 -6.87 -23.42
N ARG A 504 -20.91 -7.22 -22.48
CA ARG A 504 -20.16 -8.46 -22.53
C ARG A 504 -21.05 -9.69 -22.35
N PRO A 505 -20.67 -10.84 -22.95
CA PRO A 505 -21.44 -12.09 -22.79
C PRO A 505 -21.31 -12.61 -21.36
N MET A 506 -22.31 -12.38 -20.52
CA MET A 506 -22.31 -12.73 -19.11
C MET A 506 -22.96 -14.09 -18.85
N ASN A 507 -22.28 -14.89 -18.00
CA ASN A 507 -22.86 -16.05 -17.35
C ASN A 507 -23.50 -15.62 -16.02
N THR A 508 -24.57 -16.27 -15.61
CA THR A 508 -25.28 -15.93 -14.38
C THR A 508 -25.32 -17.12 -13.43
N LEU A 509 -25.03 -16.86 -12.15
CA LEU A 509 -25.25 -17.79 -11.03
C LEU A 509 -26.22 -17.13 -10.06
N ARG A 510 -27.36 -17.78 -9.82
CA ARG A 510 -28.35 -17.35 -8.85
C ARG A 510 -28.48 -18.38 -7.75
N LEU A 511 -28.34 -17.91 -6.52
CA LEU A 511 -28.51 -18.71 -5.31
C LEU A 511 -29.70 -18.21 -4.53
N THR A 512 -30.57 -19.14 -4.11
CA THR A 512 -31.68 -18.84 -3.20
C THR A 512 -31.67 -19.82 -2.04
N GLY A 513 -32.06 -19.34 -0.86
CA GLY A 513 -32.07 -20.16 0.33
C GLY A 513 -32.46 -19.41 1.60
N GLN A 514 -32.43 -20.10 2.72
CA GLN A 514 -32.73 -19.49 4.01
C GLN A 514 -31.42 -19.00 4.67
N PHE A 515 -30.84 -17.95 4.13
CA PHE A 515 -29.69 -17.28 4.71
C PHE A 515 -30.00 -15.81 4.97
N SER A 516 -29.40 -15.26 6.01
CA SER A 516 -29.47 -13.84 6.34
C SER A 516 -28.55 -13.02 5.43
N PHE A 517 -28.76 -11.70 5.38
CA PHE A 517 -27.88 -10.78 4.65
C PHE A 517 -26.43 -10.85 5.19
N ALA A 518 -26.26 -10.94 6.51
CA ALA A 518 -24.95 -11.08 7.14
C ALA A 518 -24.23 -12.39 6.75
N GLU A 519 -24.95 -13.50 6.62
CA GLU A 519 -24.37 -14.78 6.22
C GLU A 519 -23.87 -14.77 4.78
N ILE A 520 -24.68 -14.30 3.84
CA ILE A 520 -24.24 -14.20 2.44
C ILE A 520 -23.08 -13.18 2.30
N HIS A 521 -23.14 -12.08 3.03
CA HIS A 521 -22.05 -11.10 3.04
C HIS A 521 -20.74 -11.73 3.52
N CYS A 522 -20.76 -12.49 4.61
CA CYS A 522 -19.61 -13.22 5.13
C CYS A 522 -19.02 -14.20 4.08
N TRP A 523 -19.86 -14.89 3.30
CA TRP A 523 -19.41 -15.80 2.25
C TRP A 523 -18.77 -15.02 1.07
N VAL A 524 -19.32 -13.87 0.73
CA VAL A 524 -18.75 -13.00 -0.33
C VAL A 524 -17.42 -12.42 0.13
N VAL A 525 -17.28 -11.98 1.38
CA VAL A 525 -16.01 -11.55 1.99
C VAL A 525 -14.96 -12.67 1.94
N PHE A 526 -15.37 -13.91 2.17
CA PHE A 526 -14.48 -15.06 2.05
C PHE A 526 -13.98 -15.29 0.62
N CYS A 527 -14.83 -15.08 -0.38
CA CYS A 527 -14.50 -15.33 -1.79
C CYS A 527 -13.69 -14.23 -2.45
N LEU A 528 -13.95 -12.96 -2.11
CA LEU A 528 -13.51 -11.80 -2.89
C LEU A 528 -12.67 -10.84 -2.04
N PRO A 529 -11.56 -10.31 -2.61
CA PRO A 529 -10.81 -9.23 -1.99
C PRO A 529 -11.59 -7.91 -1.97
N GLU A 530 -11.13 -6.96 -1.16
CA GLU A 530 -11.65 -5.59 -1.11
C GLU A 530 -13.16 -5.48 -0.79
N VAL A 531 -13.76 -6.50 -0.21
CA VAL A 531 -15.12 -6.44 0.34
C VAL A 531 -15.04 -6.04 1.81
N PRO A 532 -15.82 -5.05 2.27
CA PRO A 532 -15.83 -4.66 3.68
C PRO A 532 -16.19 -5.82 4.60
N GLU A 533 -15.45 -6.01 5.69
CA GLU A 533 -15.74 -7.07 6.66
C GLU A 533 -17.07 -6.83 7.40
N LYS A 534 -17.41 -5.56 7.64
CA LYS A 534 -18.67 -5.16 8.26
C LYS A 534 -19.81 -5.29 7.25
N THR A 535 -20.89 -5.93 7.67
CA THR A 535 -22.10 -6.01 6.84
C THR A 535 -22.62 -4.60 6.54
N PRO A 536 -22.81 -4.26 5.25
CA PRO A 536 -23.33 -2.95 4.87
C PRO A 536 -24.73 -2.69 5.45
N ALA A 537 -25.06 -1.42 5.62
CA ALA A 537 -26.41 -1.01 5.98
C ALA A 537 -27.34 -1.19 4.77
N GLY A 538 -28.62 -1.54 5.04
CA GLY A 538 -29.64 -1.73 4.02
C GLY A 538 -30.03 -3.20 3.82
N ASP A 539 -30.89 -3.44 2.83
CA ASP A 539 -31.46 -4.77 2.59
C ASP A 539 -30.70 -5.58 1.54
N GLY A 540 -29.81 -4.95 0.78
CA GLY A 540 -29.00 -5.58 -0.26
C GLY A 540 -27.88 -4.68 -0.73
N ILE A 541 -26.94 -5.26 -1.50
CA ILE A 541 -25.79 -4.55 -2.03
C ILE A 541 -25.34 -5.16 -3.35
N THR A 542 -24.66 -4.33 -4.16
CA THR A 542 -24.00 -4.75 -5.39
C THR A 542 -22.54 -4.31 -5.35
N PHE A 543 -21.63 -5.24 -5.69
CA PHE A 543 -20.22 -4.98 -5.89
C PHE A 543 -19.80 -5.34 -7.30
N TYR A 544 -18.86 -4.56 -7.85
CA TYR A 544 -18.25 -4.79 -9.15
C TYR A 544 -16.78 -5.09 -9.00
N PHE A 545 -16.31 -6.09 -9.76
CA PHE A 545 -14.91 -6.53 -9.75
C PHE A 545 -14.38 -6.69 -11.17
N GLN A 546 -13.08 -6.56 -11.28
CA GLN A 546 -12.33 -6.88 -12.50
C GLN A 546 -11.14 -7.78 -12.14
N ASN A 547 -10.95 -8.85 -12.90
CA ASN A 547 -9.77 -9.69 -12.80
C ASN A 547 -8.54 -8.93 -13.30
N THR A 548 -7.52 -8.82 -12.49
CA THR A 548 -6.31 -8.06 -12.81
C THR A 548 -5.47 -8.69 -13.90
N PHE A 549 -5.57 -10.01 -14.09
CA PHE A 549 -4.79 -10.72 -15.08
C PHE A 549 -5.44 -10.74 -16.47
N LEU A 550 -6.71 -11.12 -16.55
CA LEU A 550 -7.44 -11.23 -17.81
C LEU A 550 -8.27 -10.00 -18.18
N GLY A 551 -8.67 -9.20 -17.18
CA GLY A 551 -9.61 -8.11 -17.38
C GLY A 551 -11.07 -8.58 -17.48
N THR A 552 -11.37 -9.82 -17.12
CA THR A 552 -12.74 -10.32 -17.01
C THR A 552 -13.47 -9.66 -15.84
N GLN A 553 -14.78 -9.59 -15.90
CA GLN A 553 -15.61 -8.81 -14.99
C GLN A 553 -16.52 -9.70 -14.15
N LEU A 554 -16.86 -9.21 -12.96
CA LEU A 554 -17.80 -9.85 -12.05
C LEU A 554 -18.71 -8.80 -11.41
N GLU A 555 -20.02 -9.06 -11.46
CA GLU A 555 -21.04 -8.37 -10.67
C GLU A 555 -21.54 -9.31 -9.57
N ALA A 556 -21.54 -8.86 -8.34
CA ALA A 556 -22.06 -9.59 -7.20
C ALA A 556 -23.17 -8.78 -6.53
N THR A 557 -24.42 -9.20 -6.68
CA THR A 557 -25.60 -8.58 -6.08
C THR A 557 -26.26 -9.57 -5.14
N TYR A 558 -26.46 -9.18 -3.88
CA TYR A 558 -27.06 -10.06 -2.90
C TYR A 558 -27.87 -9.32 -1.84
N CYS A 559 -28.84 -10.03 -1.31
CA CYS A 559 -29.70 -9.60 -0.22
C CYS A 559 -30.05 -10.82 0.67
N LYS A 560 -30.96 -10.63 1.61
CA LYS A 560 -31.45 -11.75 2.43
C LYS A 560 -32.16 -12.78 1.53
N GLY A 561 -31.67 -14.01 1.56
CA GLY A 561 -32.26 -15.14 0.88
C GLY A 561 -32.01 -15.25 -0.62
N GLU A 562 -31.31 -14.27 -1.22
CA GLU A 562 -31.01 -14.28 -2.65
C GLU A 562 -29.62 -13.69 -2.93
N ALA A 563 -28.88 -14.32 -3.84
CA ALA A 563 -27.62 -13.82 -4.35
C ALA A 563 -27.51 -14.07 -5.86
N ASN A 564 -27.04 -13.09 -6.61
CA ASN A 564 -26.90 -13.15 -8.06
C ASN A 564 -25.47 -12.70 -8.44
N PHE A 565 -24.78 -13.55 -9.20
CA PHE A 565 -23.43 -13.32 -9.68
C PHE A 565 -23.43 -13.40 -11.20
N LYS A 566 -22.83 -12.40 -11.85
CA LYS A 566 -22.67 -12.36 -13.31
C LYS A 566 -21.21 -12.14 -13.66
N SER A 567 -20.69 -12.96 -14.56
CA SER A 567 -19.32 -12.83 -15.06
C SER A 567 -19.22 -13.28 -16.52
N ASP A 568 -18.34 -12.61 -17.27
CA ASP A 568 -17.99 -13.00 -18.64
C ASP A 568 -16.98 -14.18 -18.66
N ASN A 569 -16.52 -14.64 -17.50
CA ASN A 569 -15.67 -15.83 -17.35
C ASN A 569 -16.42 -16.93 -16.63
N ILE A 570 -16.66 -18.04 -17.31
CA ILE A 570 -17.37 -19.19 -16.76
C ILE A 570 -16.62 -19.84 -15.58
N SER A 571 -15.29 -19.77 -15.57
CA SER A 571 -14.46 -20.30 -14.47
C SER A 571 -14.68 -19.53 -13.18
N THR A 572 -14.89 -18.23 -13.24
CA THR A 572 -15.25 -17.41 -12.06
C THR A 572 -16.58 -17.87 -11.46
N ILE A 573 -17.58 -18.13 -12.29
CA ILE A 573 -18.89 -18.66 -11.86
C ILE A 573 -18.76 -20.05 -11.27
N SER A 574 -17.93 -20.92 -11.85
CA SER A 574 -17.66 -22.26 -11.33
C SER A 574 -17.03 -22.22 -9.93
N ILE A 575 -16.05 -21.38 -9.71
CA ILE A 575 -15.39 -21.20 -8.42
C ILE A 575 -16.41 -20.71 -7.37
N LEU A 576 -17.20 -19.68 -7.69
CA LEU A 576 -18.22 -19.15 -6.80
C LEU A 576 -19.24 -20.21 -6.42
N LYS A 577 -19.75 -20.97 -7.39
CA LYS A 577 -20.71 -22.05 -7.16
C LYS A 577 -20.15 -23.08 -6.17
N ASP A 578 -18.93 -23.54 -6.41
CA ASP A 578 -18.32 -24.58 -5.56
C ASP A 578 -18.04 -24.08 -4.15
N VAL A 579 -17.48 -22.89 -4.00
CA VAL A 579 -17.11 -22.32 -2.70
C VAL A 579 -18.35 -21.97 -1.88
N LEU A 580 -19.32 -21.27 -2.49
CA LEU A 580 -20.54 -20.86 -1.80
C LEU A 580 -21.39 -22.05 -1.39
N SER A 581 -21.44 -23.11 -2.20
CA SER A 581 -22.12 -24.37 -1.85
C SER A 581 -21.44 -25.05 -0.65
N LYS A 582 -20.11 -25.06 -0.59
CA LYS A 582 -19.37 -25.58 0.57
C LYS A 582 -19.63 -24.77 1.83
N GLU A 583 -19.61 -23.44 1.75
CA GLU A 583 -19.88 -22.59 2.91
C GLU A 583 -21.31 -22.74 3.44
N ALA A 584 -22.29 -22.85 2.56
CA ALA A 584 -23.67 -23.14 2.94
C ALA A 584 -23.82 -24.53 3.62
N THR A 585 -23.16 -25.54 3.06
CA THR A 585 -23.17 -26.88 3.61
C THR A 585 -22.56 -26.94 5.01
N LYS A 586 -21.44 -26.24 5.25
CA LYS A 586 -20.86 -26.13 6.60
C LYS A 586 -21.85 -25.60 7.63
N ARG A 587 -22.73 -24.69 7.22
CA ARG A 587 -23.78 -24.11 8.08
C ARG A 587 -25.12 -24.83 8.02
N LYS A 588 -25.19 -25.96 7.30
CA LYS A 588 -26.40 -26.73 7.11
C LYS A 588 -27.54 -25.98 6.45
N ILE A 589 -27.21 -25.05 5.57
CA ILE A 589 -28.15 -24.24 4.77
C ILE A 589 -28.31 -24.91 3.42
N ASN A 590 -29.57 -25.23 3.05
CA ASN A 590 -29.86 -25.73 1.73
C ASN A 590 -29.94 -24.57 0.73
N LEU A 591 -29.12 -24.62 -0.32
CA LEU A 591 -29.14 -23.68 -1.42
C LEU A 591 -29.84 -24.27 -2.64
N ASN A 592 -30.73 -23.50 -3.23
CA ASN A 592 -31.18 -23.74 -4.58
C ASN A 592 -30.26 -22.97 -5.53
N THR A 593 -29.58 -23.69 -6.41
CA THR A 593 -28.60 -23.13 -7.33
C THR A 593 -29.16 -23.10 -8.73
N PHE A 594 -29.18 -21.93 -9.33
CA PHE A 594 -29.61 -21.66 -10.71
C PHE A 594 -28.43 -21.10 -11.47
N TYR A 595 -28.15 -21.58 -12.66
CA TYR A 595 -27.09 -21.05 -13.49
C TYR A 595 -27.54 -20.96 -14.95
N GLU A 596 -27.08 -19.93 -15.63
CA GLU A 596 -27.28 -19.70 -17.04
C GLU A 596 -25.92 -19.41 -17.68
N VAL A 597 -25.55 -20.24 -18.64
CA VAL A 597 -24.27 -20.14 -19.34
C VAL A 597 -24.50 -19.47 -20.70
N ASN A 598 -23.75 -18.39 -20.95
CA ASN A 598 -23.70 -17.77 -22.26
C ASN A 598 -22.61 -18.46 -23.10
N GLU A 599 -23.00 -19.08 -24.20
CA GLU A 599 -22.08 -19.83 -25.06
C GLU A 599 -20.97 -18.93 -25.64
N ASP A 600 -21.24 -17.66 -25.90
CA ASP A 600 -20.26 -16.71 -26.43
C ASP A 600 -19.21 -16.28 -25.40
N SER A 601 -19.46 -16.50 -24.12
CA SER A 601 -18.53 -16.12 -23.04
C SER A 601 -17.20 -16.85 -23.11
N VAL A 602 -17.21 -18.11 -23.53
CA VAL A 602 -16.00 -18.96 -23.65
C VAL A 602 -15.11 -18.42 -24.76
N SER A 603 -15.68 -18.15 -25.95
CA SER A 603 -14.96 -17.56 -27.07
C SER A 603 -14.42 -16.16 -26.72
N HIS A 604 -15.20 -15.38 -26.00
CA HIS A 604 -14.80 -14.07 -25.49
C HIS A 604 -13.59 -14.20 -24.55
N THR A 605 -13.61 -15.10 -23.57
CA THR A 605 -12.50 -15.33 -22.63
C THR A 605 -11.25 -15.81 -23.35
N LEU A 606 -11.38 -16.72 -24.30
CA LEU A 606 -10.24 -17.19 -25.13
C LEU A 606 -9.57 -16.05 -25.90
N ARG A 607 -10.37 -15.13 -26.45
CA ARG A 607 -9.86 -13.92 -27.14
C ARG A 607 -9.15 -12.97 -26.17
N MET A 608 -9.54 -12.91 -24.90
CA MET A 608 -8.84 -12.15 -23.89
C MET A 608 -7.51 -12.79 -23.45
N ILE A 609 -7.43 -14.11 -23.46
CA ILE A 609 -6.19 -14.85 -23.16
C ILE A 609 -5.21 -14.78 -24.35
N HIS A 610 -5.71 -14.77 -25.58
CA HIS A 610 -4.91 -14.85 -26.81
C HIS A 610 -3.75 -13.85 -26.88
N PRO A 611 -3.90 -12.54 -26.65
CA PRO A 611 -2.79 -11.59 -26.75
C PRO A 611 -1.63 -11.91 -25.80
N LYS A 612 -1.94 -12.43 -24.61
CA LYS A 612 -0.93 -12.80 -23.62
C LYS A 612 -0.15 -14.05 -24.03
N LEU A 613 -0.84 -15.03 -24.61
CA LEU A 613 -0.21 -16.25 -25.08
C LEU A 613 0.60 -15.98 -26.35
N GLU A 614 0.06 -15.21 -27.29
CA GLU A 614 0.77 -14.77 -28.51
C GLU A 614 2.04 -13.99 -28.16
N TYR A 615 2.00 -13.09 -27.20
CA TYR A 615 3.18 -12.37 -26.73
C TYR A 615 4.30 -13.32 -26.27
N GLN A 616 3.97 -14.37 -25.50
CA GLN A 616 4.97 -15.35 -25.05
C GLN A 616 5.59 -16.13 -26.21
N LEU A 617 4.82 -16.46 -27.25
CA LEU A 617 5.30 -17.12 -28.44
C LEU A 617 6.18 -16.21 -29.28
N ILE A 618 5.82 -14.94 -29.41
CA ILE A 618 6.63 -13.93 -30.11
C ILE A 618 7.94 -13.68 -29.34
N LEU A 619 7.89 -13.63 -28.02
CA LEU A 619 9.07 -13.49 -27.17
C LEU A 619 10.06 -14.62 -27.39
N ALA A 620 9.59 -15.87 -27.46
CA ALA A 620 10.46 -17.03 -27.78
C ALA A 620 11.13 -16.89 -29.13
N LYS A 621 10.40 -16.44 -30.14
CA LYS A 621 10.96 -16.19 -31.49
C LYS A 621 11.99 -15.06 -31.48
N LYS A 622 11.72 -13.96 -30.79
CA LYS A 622 12.67 -12.84 -30.65
C LYS A 622 13.96 -13.27 -29.98
N VAL A 623 13.87 -14.07 -28.91
CA VAL A 623 15.04 -14.57 -28.17
C VAL A 623 15.90 -15.49 -29.04
N GLN A 624 15.31 -16.35 -29.89
CA GLN A 624 16.03 -17.17 -30.81
C GLN A 624 16.85 -16.37 -31.86
N LEU A 625 16.41 -15.15 -32.18
CA LEU A 625 17.12 -14.27 -33.10
C LEU A 625 18.27 -13.48 -32.46
N ILE A 626 18.27 -13.34 -31.11
CA ILE A 626 19.25 -12.49 -30.43
C ILE A 626 20.70 -12.94 -30.71
N ASP A 627 21.00 -14.22 -30.63
CA ASP A 627 22.35 -14.71 -30.85
C ASP A 627 22.86 -14.46 -32.29
N ALA A 628 21.98 -14.57 -33.27
CA ALA A 628 22.29 -14.25 -34.65
C ALA A 628 22.48 -12.73 -34.86
N LEU A 629 21.69 -11.90 -34.15
CA LEU A 629 21.77 -10.45 -34.26
C LEU A 629 23.00 -9.88 -33.52
N LYS A 630 23.46 -10.49 -32.44
CA LYS A 630 24.64 -10.08 -31.67
C LYS A 630 25.92 -10.09 -32.51
N VAL A 631 26.02 -10.89 -33.56
CA VAL A 631 27.15 -10.87 -34.50
C VAL A 631 27.30 -9.50 -35.18
N HIS A 632 26.21 -8.73 -35.25
CA HIS A 632 26.15 -7.41 -35.85
C HIS A 632 26.19 -6.27 -34.84
N GLU A 633 26.43 -6.57 -33.55
CA GLU A 633 26.59 -5.57 -32.50
C GLU A 633 27.79 -4.66 -32.83
N GLY A 634 27.54 -3.36 -32.92
CA GLY A 634 28.55 -2.38 -33.37
C GLY A 634 28.44 -1.91 -34.83
N ASN A 635 27.68 -2.59 -35.69
CA ASN A 635 27.35 -2.14 -37.03
C ASN A 635 25.89 -2.50 -37.38
N ALA A 636 24.96 -1.92 -36.65
CA ALA A 636 23.53 -2.21 -36.75
C ALA A 636 22.78 -1.34 -37.77
N ASP A 637 23.48 -0.43 -38.51
CA ASP A 637 22.84 0.59 -39.36
C ASP A 637 22.09 -0.02 -40.57
N PHE A 638 22.48 -1.20 -41.02
CA PHE A 638 21.81 -1.91 -42.10
C PHE A 638 20.66 -2.81 -41.66
N LEU A 639 20.46 -3.00 -40.33
CA LEU A 639 19.35 -3.77 -39.79
C LEU A 639 18.04 -2.99 -39.91
N ILE A 640 16.98 -3.71 -40.24
CA ILE A 640 15.63 -3.14 -40.18
C ILE A 640 15.28 -2.73 -38.75
N PRO A 641 14.40 -1.75 -38.55
CA PRO A 641 14.07 -1.18 -37.20
C PRO A 641 13.68 -2.27 -36.18
N GLU A 642 12.93 -3.27 -36.60
CA GLU A 642 12.46 -4.37 -35.75
C GLU A 642 13.62 -5.21 -35.19
N TYR A 643 14.63 -5.54 -36.03
CA TYR A 643 15.81 -6.31 -35.58
C TYR A 643 16.72 -5.45 -34.70
N ARG A 644 16.82 -4.16 -34.99
CA ARG A 644 17.57 -3.22 -34.14
C ARG A 644 16.93 -3.13 -32.74
N SER A 645 15.61 -3.00 -32.65
CA SER A 645 14.88 -3.01 -31.37
C SER A 645 15.13 -4.31 -30.58
N ILE A 646 15.12 -5.48 -31.24
CA ILE A 646 15.43 -6.75 -30.58
C ILE A 646 16.86 -6.77 -30.03
N LEU A 647 17.82 -6.20 -30.74
CA LEU A 647 19.21 -6.13 -30.30
C LEU A 647 19.37 -5.17 -29.11
N ASP A 648 18.75 -3.99 -29.19
CA ASP A 648 18.83 -2.96 -28.16
C ASP A 648 18.15 -3.43 -26.85
N GLU A 649 17.06 -4.18 -26.96
CA GLU A 649 16.30 -4.70 -25.83
C GLU A 649 16.72 -6.13 -25.41
N SER A 650 17.80 -6.67 -25.98
CA SER A 650 18.18 -8.07 -25.83
C SER A 650 18.32 -8.54 -24.38
N ALA A 651 18.86 -7.72 -23.49
CA ALA A 651 19.02 -8.06 -22.09
C ALA A 651 17.66 -8.20 -21.37
N GLN A 652 16.74 -7.30 -21.67
CA GLN A 652 15.38 -7.32 -21.11
C GLN A 652 14.60 -8.53 -21.64
N LEU A 653 14.65 -8.79 -22.94
CA LEU A 653 13.98 -9.94 -23.57
C LEU A 653 14.47 -11.27 -23.00
N LEU A 654 15.78 -11.41 -22.74
CA LEU A 654 16.34 -12.61 -22.11
C LEU A 654 15.87 -12.79 -20.67
N GLU A 655 15.76 -11.71 -19.90
CA GLU A 655 15.21 -11.76 -18.53
C GLU A 655 13.73 -12.14 -18.52
N GLU A 656 12.94 -11.59 -19.41
CA GLU A 656 11.52 -11.96 -19.57
C GLU A 656 11.37 -13.43 -20.01
N TYR A 657 12.24 -13.90 -20.91
CA TYR A 657 12.19 -15.28 -21.39
C TYR A 657 12.50 -16.33 -20.31
N LYS A 658 13.33 -16.00 -19.33
CA LYS A 658 13.55 -16.89 -18.17
C LYS A 658 12.27 -17.19 -17.41
N LYS A 659 11.32 -16.26 -17.41
CA LYS A 659 10.01 -16.39 -16.74
C LYS A 659 8.94 -17.04 -17.63
N GLN A 660 9.21 -17.23 -18.92
CA GLN A 660 8.23 -17.75 -19.87
C GLN A 660 7.61 -19.09 -19.46
N PRO A 661 8.37 -20.12 -18.98
CA PRO A 661 7.77 -21.40 -18.60
C PRO A 661 6.66 -21.25 -17.55
N ALA A 662 6.87 -20.39 -16.55
CA ALA A 662 5.88 -20.12 -15.52
C ALA A 662 4.64 -19.38 -16.07
N HIS A 663 4.85 -18.43 -16.99
CA HIS A 663 3.75 -17.72 -17.65
C HIS A 663 2.92 -18.63 -18.55
N LEU A 664 3.57 -19.50 -19.32
CA LEU A 664 2.87 -20.49 -20.15
C LEU A 664 2.09 -21.50 -19.32
N GLU A 665 2.65 -22.00 -18.24
CA GLU A 665 1.96 -22.91 -17.32
C GLU A 665 0.68 -22.27 -16.77
N ARG A 666 0.76 -21.00 -16.36
CA ARG A 666 -0.39 -20.23 -15.88
C ARG A 666 -1.48 -20.10 -16.96
N LEU A 667 -1.10 -19.70 -18.16
CA LEU A 667 -2.03 -19.53 -19.29
C LEU A 667 -2.66 -20.87 -19.72
N TYR A 668 -1.88 -21.92 -19.82
CA TYR A 668 -2.37 -23.26 -20.15
C TYR A 668 -3.31 -23.81 -19.05
N GLY A 669 -2.99 -23.56 -17.79
CA GLY A 669 -3.87 -23.88 -16.67
C GLY A 669 -5.21 -23.18 -16.77
N MET A 670 -5.23 -21.89 -17.09
CA MET A 670 -6.46 -21.12 -17.27
C MET A 670 -7.31 -21.64 -18.44
N ILE A 671 -6.69 -21.98 -19.57
CA ILE A 671 -7.41 -22.53 -20.73
C ILE A 671 -7.96 -23.92 -20.40
N THR A 672 -7.20 -24.74 -19.68
CA THR A 672 -7.63 -26.07 -19.26
C THR A 672 -8.82 -25.98 -18.29
N ASP A 673 -8.77 -25.10 -17.32
CA ASP A 673 -9.87 -24.86 -16.38
C ASP A 673 -11.11 -24.35 -17.10
N LEU A 674 -10.95 -23.43 -18.03
CA LEU A 674 -12.04 -22.90 -18.85
C LEU A 674 -12.74 -24.03 -19.64
N PHE A 675 -11.94 -24.93 -20.21
CA PHE A 675 -12.46 -26.10 -20.94
C PHE A 675 -13.22 -27.05 -20.02
N ILE A 676 -12.64 -27.41 -18.89
CA ILE A 676 -13.29 -28.28 -17.91
C ILE A 676 -14.59 -27.66 -17.40
N ASP A 677 -14.57 -26.38 -17.03
CA ASP A 677 -15.72 -25.68 -16.48
C ASP A 677 -16.87 -25.52 -17.46
N LYS A 678 -16.58 -25.26 -18.74
CA LYS A 678 -17.60 -25.24 -19.81
C LYS A 678 -18.42 -26.55 -19.82
N PHE A 679 -17.74 -27.69 -19.78
CA PHE A 679 -18.40 -29.00 -19.86
C PHE A 679 -18.97 -29.49 -18.54
N LYS A 680 -18.39 -29.03 -17.40
CA LYS A 680 -18.92 -29.28 -16.06
C LYS A 680 -20.36 -28.75 -15.93
N PHE A 681 -20.63 -27.56 -16.42
CA PHE A 681 -21.98 -26.98 -16.45
C PHE A 681 -22.94 -27.72 -17.39
N LYS A 682 -22.44 -28.43 -18.40
CA LYS A 682 -23.22 -29.33 -19.26
C LYS A 682 -23.35 -30.74 -18.70
N GLY A 683 -22.78 -31.03 -17.52
CA GLY A 683 -22.82 -32.36 -16.89
C GLY A 683 -21.94 -33.39 -17.59
N GLN A 684 -21.00 -32.97 -18.40
CA GLN A 684 -20.09 -33.86 -19.15
C GLN A 684 -18.70 -33.92 -18.52
N ASN A 685 -18.12 -35.12 -18.50
CA ASN A 685 -16.75 -35.33 -18.05
C ASN A 685 -15.82 -35.39 -19.24
N VAL A 686 -14.94 -34.39 -19.35
CA VAL A 686 -13.99 -34.21 -20.47
C VAL A 686 -12.54 -34.40 -20.07
N LYS A 687 -12.25 -34.95 -18.90
CA LYS A 687 -10.86 -35.16 -18.43
C LYS A 687 -9.98 -35.94 -19.40
N THR A 688 -10.57 -36.87 -20.15
CA THR A 688 -9.87 -37.67 -21.18
C THR A 688 -9.45 -36.83 -22.40
N LYS A 689 -10.11 -35.70 -22.66
CA LYS A 689 -9.80 -34.81 -23.78
C LYS A 689 -8.73 -33.74 -23.43
N VAL A 690 -8.33 -33.63 -22.18
CA VAL A 690 -7.33 -32.65 -21.72
C VAL A 690 -5.98 -32.88 -22.38
N SER A 691 -5.59 -34.12 -22.62
CA SER A 691 -4.34 -34.45 -23.34
C SER A 691 -4.35 -33.94 -24.78
N GLN A 692 -5.49 -33.98 -25.45
CA GLN A 692 -5.66 -33.44 -26.81
C GLN A 692 -5.61 -31.90 -26.80
N LEU A 693 -6.21 -31.26 -25.77
CA LEU A 693 -6.12 -29.83 -25.58
C LEU A 693 -4.66 -29.38 -25.42
N LEU A 694 -3.88 -30.08 -24.59
CA LEU A 694 -2.46 -29.76 -24.40
C LEU A 694 -1.66 -29.91 -25.67
N ALA A 695 -1.98 -30.88 -26.49
CA ALA A 695 -1.34 -31.06 -27.81
C ALA A 695 -1.61 -29.86 -28.75
N ILE A 696 -2.85 -29.33 -28.73
CA ILE A 696 -3.21 -28.12 -29.48
C ILE A 696 -2.48 -26.89 -28.93
N LEU A 697 -2.36 -26.76 -27.61
CA LEU A 697 -1.65 -25.65 -26.99
C LEU A 697 -0.15 -25.63 -27.30
N ASN A 698 0.47 -26.80 -27.50
CA ASN A 698 1.86 -26.89 -27.90
C ASN A 698 2.13 -26.39 -29.34
N ASN A 699 1.12 -26.47 -30.20
CA ASN A 699 1.12 -25.90 -31.55
C ASN A 699 0.03 -24.87 -31.69
N TYR A 700 0.10 -23.86 -30.87
CA TYR A 700 -0.99 -22.92 -30.63
C TYR A 700 -1.39 -22.14 -31.89
N GLU A 701 -2.66 -22.25 -32.24
CA GLU A 701 -3.41 -21.38 -33.15
C GLU A 701 -4.80 -21.12 -32.52
N LEU A 702 -5.22 -19.86 -32.50
CA LEU A 702 -6.48 -19.48 -31.87
C LEU A 702 -7.69 -20.17 -32.53
N ASP A 703 -7.72 -20.23 -33.87
CA ASP A 703 -8.86 -20.79 -34.60
C ASP A 703 -8.98 -22.31 -34.34
N SER A 704 -7.87 -23.03 -34.33
CA SER A 704 -7.85 -24.46 -33.96
C SER A 704 -8.31 -24.71 -32.53
N LEU A 705 -7.92 -23.84 -31.62
CA LEU A 705 -8.36 -23.91 -30.22
C LEU A 705 -9.86 -23.65 -30.09
N MET A 706 -10.37 -22.64 -30.79
CA MET A 706 -11.82 -22.30 -30.77
C MET A 706 -12.67 -23.39 -31.41
N GLU A 707 -12.19 -24.01 -32.49
CA GLU A 707 -12.85 -25.15 -33.13
C GLU A 707 -12.91 -26.35 -32.18
N PHE A 708 -11.80 -26.69 -31.51
CA PHE A 708 -11.75 -27.74 -30.50
C PHE A 708 -12.75 -27.49 -29.36
N PHE A 709 -12.87 -26.26 -28.89
CA PHE A 709 -13.87 -25.92 -27.87
C PHE A 709 -15.33 -26.05 -28.38
N SER A 710 -15.56 -25.86 -29.68
CA SER A 710 -16.92 -26.00 -30.26
C SER A 710 -17.28 -27.46 -30.57
N GLU A 711 -16.35 -28.28 -30.98
CA GLU A 711 -16.57 -29.67 -31.37
C GLU A 711 -16.57 -30.65 -30.19
N ALA A 712 -15.91 -30.31 -29.08
CA ALA A 712 -15.82 -31.14 -27.89
C ALA A 712 -17.11 -31.14 -27.09
#